data_f3d8c3e2531a5c4cf2e181bc5d04ac12
#
_entry.id   f3d8c3e2531a5c4cf2e181bc5d04ac12
#
_cell.length_a   1.000
_cell.length_b   1.000
_cell.length_c   1.000
_cell.angle_alpha   90.00
_cell.angle_beta   90.00
_cell.angle_gamma   90.00
#
_symmetry.space_group_name_H-M   'P 1'
#
loop_
_entity.id
_entity.type
_entity.pdbx_description
1 polymer ?
#
loop_
_entity_poly.entity_id
_entity_poly.type
_entity_poly.pdbx_seq_one_letter_code
_entity_poly.pdbx_strand_id
1 'polypeptide(L)'
;MKTWPVDLGSKLEVVTPFLGKHRPFVGRCCQRCTPKSWKSFFHKHLTSLGFCNVIKITEENTRYRGWLVRRLSYFLTVCDWQFCNDTPVNMQERIFHSKRVQDIVSQKVSQGKGDAPVASVSVAQWMKDIHRILGQIQSALSPFLLRLCSWALLKLLNQMFLNVILHKGQLEMLHRAVKTADVPVVFLSSHKSELDGLLLPLLLVSQGFSMPRVTWDYKAYTSKHRALLTHLGGVFLPPAVEQVSDSRMGVLSRAVLASYLEELLLSRQRLLIFLEEPFSGVPQLSASGREWLALVFNALQTGNVPDVLIVPMGLSYDVAPGLIRSGRANHTQPRSLWMSLRTICRAACQGLGCIRVDFAQPFSLQEYVANSAFRQSSSGKHLEELLLPEVLGKCPMNLDCEKLEYRSSDSYGAVALNMKQQTLMDNLSLHSLSTAVSCSAIMAVGITSALLLHKHQEGVFLSQLMQDFVWLTEEILLRNYDVGFSGQVRHVVLHTLSLLRRCVSLHRLSLGDVLVAPRRTEAAVTELSRHSAALLPVFIQEAVGACAINALLVELLPYLGSPEQLRDAVFVQEELYNKTASLVQLLPRDIILRQPCQSVYYYCQVAMDKLIQDGLLVAEEVTSDRLACDAAQKNFTKKLLWKATDGFEDSDSDYDEEAGKQCFKLSHLENCTDVFMFLCCLLGPLLKTMRRAVVFLEELECPQPESQYMEKLHQFLLRKANEDCSFDCANKTLAAVSITIYKELGVLRELPGQTGPFLHLSQTFAAKANQEKLEKFIEQFIWQSAC
;
A
#
# COMPACT_ATOMS: atom_id res chain seq x y z
N MET A 1 -25.04 -27.60 -5.80
CA MET A 1 -24.43 -27.28 -4.49
C MET A 1 -25.07 -28.16 -3.43
N LYS A 2 -24.36 -29.10 -2.84
CA LYS A 2 -24.87 -29.83 -1.69
C LYS A 2 -24.86 -28.89 -0.50
N THR A 3 -26.04 -28.51 -0.05
CA THR A 3 -26.24 -27.77 1.20
C THR A 3 -25.72 -28.62 2.36
N TRP A 4 -24.83 -28.06 3.13
CA TRP A 4 -24.27 -28.70 4.31
C TRP A 4 -25.30 -28.59 5.46
N PRO A 5 -25.92 -29.67 5.90
CA PRO A 5 -26.75 -29.63 7.09
C PRO A 5 -25.84 -29.85 8.31
N VAL A 6 -25.34 -28.79 8.88
CA VAL A 6 -24.75 -28.82 10.22
C VAL A 6 -25.65 -27.99 11.11
N ASP A 7 -26.44 -28.68 11.89
CA ASP A 7 -27.24 -28.10 12.96
C ASP A 7 -26.30 -27.87 14.14
N LEU A 8 -25.72 -26.67 14.22
CA LEU A 8 -24.94 -26.21 15.35
C LEU A 8 -25.90 -25.42 16.24
N GLY A 9 -26.33 -26.03 17.32
CA GLY A 9 -27.26 -25.43 18.32
C GLY A 9 -26.69 -24.25 19.11
N SER A 10 -25.60 -23.65 18.67
CA SER A 10 -25.10 -22.40 19.25
C SER A 10 -25.79 -21.21 18.58
N LYS A 11 -26.29 -20.29 19.38
CA LYS A 11 -26.77 -18.97 18.90
C LYS A 11 -25.58 -18.23 18.31
N LEU A 12 -25.49 -18.29 16.99
CA LEU A 12 -24.48 -17.51 16.26
C LEU A 12 -24.86 -16.05 16.28
N GLU A 13 -23.93 -15.21 16.70
CA GLU A 13 -24.14 -13.76 16.70
C GLU A 13 -24.23 -13.22 15.27
N VAL A 14 -25.04 -12.19 15.12
CA VAL A 14 -25.17 -11.46 13.86
C VAL A 14 -24.14 -10.36 13.84
N VAL A 15 -23.19 -10.48 12.92
CA VAL A 15 -22.23 -9.41 12.65
C VAL A 15 -22.90 -8.35 11.76
N THR A 16 -23.07 -7.16 12.27
CA THR A 16 -23.58 -6.02 11.50
C THR A 16 -22.43 -5.14 11.07
N PRO A 17 -22.37 -4.73 9.78
CA PRO A 17 -21.36 -3.80 9.36
C PRO A 17 -21.51 -2.47 10.07
N PHE A 18 -20.42 -1.75 10.20
CA PHE A 18 -20.38 -0.46 10.85
C PHE A 18 -21.23 0.55 10.06
N LEU A 19 -22.46 0.79 10.50
CA LEU A 19 -23.41 1.68 9.85
C LEU A 19 -23.40 3.06 10.51
N GLY A 20 -22.80 4.02 9.86
CA GLY A 20 -23.13 5.46 9.93
C GLY A 20 -22.80 6.26 11.18
N LYS A 21 -23.03 5.79 12.40
CA LYS A 21 -22.92 6.66 13.59
C LYS A 21 -21.47 6.90 14.06
N HIS A 22 -20.60 5.94 13.87
CA HIS A 22 -19.22 5.98 14.37
C HIS A 22 -18.21 5.54 13.33
N ARG A 23 -18.51 5.81 12.07
CA ARG A 23 -17.55 5.49 11.04
C ARG A 23 -16.25 6.22 11.32
N PRO A 24 -15.12 5.53 11.31
CA PRO A 24 -13.85 6.17 11.61
C PRO A 24 -13.63 7.33 10.66
N PHE A 25 -13.16 8.44 11.20
CA PHE A 25 -12.74 9.57 10.40
C PHE A 25 -11.55 9.12 9.57
N VAL A 26 -11.81 8.86 8.35
CA VAL A 26 -10.81 8.53 7.37
C VAL A 26 -9.95 9.78 7.17
N GLY A 27 -8.66 9.63 7.20
CA GLY A 27 -7.72 10.74 7.13
C GLY A 27 -7.26 11.26 8.50
N ARG A 28 -7.52 10.55 9.59
CA ARG A 28 -6.88 10.80 10.89
C ARG A 28 -5.37 10.57 10.90
N CYS A 29 -4.83 10.35 9.76
CA CYS A 29 -3.40 10.24 9.60
C CYS A 29 -2.67 11.33 10.37
N CYS A 30 -3.12 12.55 10.26
CA CYS A 30 -2.58 13.65 11.01
C CYS A 30 -3.64 14.74 11.11
N GLN A 31 -4.13 15.01 12.30
CA GLN A 31 -5.01 16.16 12.53
C GLN A 31 -4.35 17.50 12.16
N ARG A 32 -3.03 17.53 12.04
CA ARG A 32 -2.26 18.70 11.65
C ARG A 32 -2.08 18.81 10.13
N CYS A 33 -2.09 17.71 9.37
CA CYS A 33 -2.03 17.73 7.90
C CYS A 33 -3.40 17.93 7.27
N THR A 34 -4.45 17.46 7.92
CA THR A 34 -5.81 17.60 7.42
C THR A 34 -6.26 19.05 7.54
N PRO A 35 -6.68 19.69 6.45
CA PRO A 35 -7.10 21.07 6.46
C PRO A 35 -8.25 21.32 7.44
N LYS A 36 -8.16 22.36 8.24
CA LYS A 36 -9.22 22.72 9.21
C LYS A 36 -10.51 23.15 8.53
N SER A 37 -10.43 23.70 7.32
CA SER A 37 -11.58 24.16 6.50
C SER A 37 -12.61 23.09 6.24
N TRP A 38 -12.19 21.80 6.15
CA TRP A 38 -13.05 20.69 5.84
C TRP A 38 -13.75 20.05 7.05
N LYS A 39 -13.43 20.47 8.26
CA LYS A 39 -14.11 20.01 9.49
C LYS A 39 -15.62 20.28 9.49
N SER A 40 -16.07 21.33 8.82
CA SER A 40 -17.49 21.69 8.73
C SER A 40 -18.34 20.68 7.97
N PHE A 41 -17.73 19.90 7.05
CA PHE A 41 -18.44 18.90 6.25
C PHE A 41 -18.85 17.66 7.04
N PHE A 42 -18.20 17.40 8.17
CA PHE A 42 -18.40 16.17 8.93
C PHE A 42 -19.48 16.26 10.01
N HIS A 43 -19.98 17.43 10.30
CA HIS A 43 -20.55 17.63 11.65
C HIS A 43 -22.01 17.30 11.85
N LYS A 44 -22.87 17.07 10.85
CA LYS A 44 -24.29 16.99 11.26
C LYS A 44 -25.21 15.91 10.65
N HIS A 45 -24.90 15.27 9.52
CA HIS A 45 -25.95 14.47 8.84
C HIS A 45 -25.57 13.08 8.32
N LEU A 46 -24.41 12.55 8.66
CA LEU A 46 -23.93 11.24 8.16
C LEU A 46 -24.56 10.04 8.88
N THR A 47 -25.29 10.27 9.94
CA THR A 47 -25.70 9.21 10.88
C THR A 47 -26.85 8.32 10.42
N SER A 48 -27.55 8.73 9.36
CA SER A 48 -28.73 7.98 8.85
C SER A 48 -28.54 7.36 7.47
N LEU A 49 -27.38 7.57 6.85
CA LEU A 49 -27.15 7.16 5.46
C LEU A 49 -26.51 5.77 5.39
N GLY A 50 -27.25 4.83 4.84
CA GLY A 50 -26.81 3.45 4.67
C GLY A 50 -25.96 3.25 3.40
N PHE A 51 -25.77 1.99 3.06
CA PHE A 51 -25.08 1.58 1.85
C PHE A 51 -25.99 1.54 0.62
N CYS A 52 -25.42 1.71 -0.58
CA CYS A 52 -26.08 1.46 -1.84
C CYS A 52 -25.33 0.39 -2.65
N ASN A 53 -26.06 -0.42 -3.38
CA ASN A 53 -25.53 -1.43 -4.29
C ASN A 53 -25.69 -0.94 -5.74
N VAL A 54 -24.57 -0.77 -6.43
CA VAL A 54 -24.55 -0.17 -7.77
C VAL A 54 -25.01 -1.14 -8.85
N ILE A 55 -24.75 -2.44 -8.70
CA ILE A 55 -25.07 -3.43 -9.73
C ILE A 55 -26.50 -3.96 -9.67
N LYS A 56 -27.21 -3.78 -8.55
CA LYS A 56 -28.62 -4.23 -8.40
C LYS A 56 -29.63 -3.16 -8.81
N ILE A 57 -29.47 -2.61 -9.98
CA ILE A 57 -30.33 -1.54 -10.53
C ILE A 57 -31.79 -1.97 -10.66
N THR A 58 -32.03 -3.28 -10.86
CA THR A 58 -33.37 -3.80 -11.16
C THR A 58 -34.27 -3.99 -9.95
N GLU A 59 -33.76 -4.08 -8.73
CA GLU A 59 -34.56 -4.39 -7.55
C GLU A 59 -35.41 -3.19 -7.10
N GLU A 60 -34.88 -1.97 -7.15
CA GLU A 60 -35.57 -0.77 -6.67
C GLU A 60 -36.48 -0.15 -7.74
N ASN A 61 -35.99 -0.10 -8.99
CA ASN A 61 -36.68 0.68 -10.07
C ASN A 61 -37.60 -0.13 -10.96
N THR A 62 -37.47 -1.47 -10.99
CA THR A 62 -38.20 -2.31 -11.97
C THR A 62 -39.12 -3.35 -11.34
N ARG A 63 -39.30 -3.34 -10.02
CA ARG A 63 -40.12 -4.34 -9.30
C ARG A 63 -41.55 -4.46 -9.82
N TYR A 64 -42.13 -3.35 -10.30
CA TYR A 64 -43.53 -3.27 -10.77
C TYR A 64 -43.64 -3.10 -12.28
N ARG A 65 -42.52 -3.15 -13.04
CA ARG A 65 -42.54 -2.95 -14.49
C ARG A 65 -42.56 -4.28 -15.25
N GLY A 66 -43.09 -4.25 -16.50
CA GLY A 66 -43.19 -5.43 -17.35
C GLY A 66 -41.83 -6.12 -17.64
N TRP A 67 -41.92 -7.37 -18.11
CA TRP A 67 -40.77 -8.22 -18.43
C TRP A 67 -39.70 -7.56 -19.33
N LEU A 68 -40.15 -6.82 -20.35
CA LEU A 68 -39.26 -6.11 -21.28
C LEU A 68 -38.44 -5.03 -20.60
N VAL A 69 -39.07 -4.23 -19.73
CA VAL A 69 -38.39 -3.14 -19.00
C VAL A 69 -37.34 -3.69 -18.07
N ARG A 70 -37.59 -4.82 -17.40
CA ARG A 70 -36.59 -5.48 -16.56
C ARG A 70 -35.36 -5.94 -17.35
N ARG A 71 -35.55 -6.38 -18.60
CA ARG A 71 -34.45 -6.81 -19.48
C ARG A 71 -33.64 -5.63 -20.02
N LEU A 72 -34.29 -4.52 -20.27
CA LEU A 72 -33.68 -3.29 -20.80
C LEU A 72 -33.20 -2.33 -19.71
N SER A 73 -33.52 -2.56 -18.44
CA SER A 73 -33.21 -1.63 -17.34
C SER A 73 -31.74 -1.24 -17.25
N TYR A 74 -30.83 -2.18 -17.40
CA TYR A 74 -29.40 -1.89 -17.42
C TYR A 74 -28.98 -1.00 -18.59
N PHE A 75 -29.58 -1.22 -19.76
CA PHE A 75 -29.33 -0.40 -20.95
C PHE A 75 -29.88 1.02 -20.77
N LEU A 76 -31.11 1.13 -20.30
CA LEU A 76 -31.77 2.42 -20.07
C LEU A 76 -31.02 3.23 -19.01
N THR A 77 -30.62 2.61 -17.92
CA THR A 77 -29.82 3.28 -16.87
C THR A 77 -28.50 3.84 -17.42
N VAL A 78 -27.81 3.09 -18.26
CA VAL A 78 -26.56 3.56 -18.87
C VAL A 78 -26.83 4.67 -19.89
N CYS A 79 -27.99 4.65 -20.59
CA CYS A 79 -28.36 5.73 -21.52
C CYS A 79 -28.59 7.05 -20.79
N ASP A 80 -29.11 7.01 -19.55
CA ASP A 80 -29.34 8.18 -18.72
C ASP A 80 -28.07 8.80 -18.16
N TRP A 81 -26.95 8.07 -18.17
CA TRP A 81 -25.68 8.58 -17.68
C TRP A 81 -25.11 9.66 -18.58
N GLN A 82 -24.68 10.76 -17.98
CA GLN A 82 -24.07 11.88 -18.68
C GLN A 82 -22.56 11.65 -18.87
N PHE A 83 -22.16 11.31 -20.06
CA PHE A 83 -20.76 11.28 -20.49
C PHE A 83 -20.41 12.63 -21.12
N CYS A 84 -20.17 13.65 -20.29
CA CYS A 84 -19.76 14.95 -20.77
C CYS A 84 -18.36 14.89 -21.37
N ASN A 85 -18.23 15.42 -22.57
CA ASN A 85 -16.94 15.51 -23.27
C ASN A 85 -16.51 16.98 -23.32
N ASP A 86 -16.21 17.55 -22.15
CA ASP A 86 -15.86 18.97 -22.00
C ASP A 86 -14.38 19.25 -22.36
N THR A 87 -13.82 18.51 -23.33
CA THR A 87 -12.49 18.85 -23.85
C THR A 87 -12.57 20.16 -24.60
N PRO A 88 -11.74 21.16 -24.24
CA PRO A 88 -11.70 22.44 -24.99
C PRO A 88 -11.42 22.20 -26.46
N VAL A 89 -12.19 22.82 -27.34
CA VAL A 89 -12.10 22.66 -28.80
C VAL A 89 -10.71 22.99 -29.33
N ASN A 90 -9.96 23.88 -28.65
CA ASN A 90 -8.63 24.37 -29.07
C ASN A 90 -7.50 23.88 -28.15
N MET A 91 -7.64 22.73 -27.51
CA MET A 91 -6.63 22.23 -26.56
C MET A 91 -5.25 22.06 -27.18
N GLN A 92 -5.19 21.59 -28.43
CA GLN A 92 -3.93 21.39 -29.14
C GLN A 92 -3.20 22.72 -29.41
N GLU A 93 -3.92 23.76 -29.80
CA GLU A 93 -3.36 25.11 -30.02
C GLU A 93 -2.87 25.72 -28.72
N ARG A 94 -3.62 25.58 -27.63
CA ARG A 94 -3.21 26.06 -26.31
C ARG A 94 -1.92 25.41 -25.83
N ILE A 95 -1.80 24.08 -25.99
CA ILE A 95 -0.58 23.34 -25.63
C ILE A 95 0.61 23.81 -26.47
N PHE A 96 0.39 24.00 -27.79
CA PHE A 96 1.43 24.51 -28.66
C PHE A 96 1.91 25.91 -28.25
N HIS A 97 0.99 26.81 -27.85
CA HIS A 97 1.30 28.16 -27.41
C HIS A 97 1.70 28.24 -25.92
N SER A 98 1.75 27.14 -25.19
CA SER A 98 2.21 27.14 -23.81
C SER A 98 3.68 27.60 -23.73
N LYS A 99 3.99 28.50 -22.79
CA LYS A 99 5.35 29.03 -22.61
C LYS A 99 6.38 27.91 -22.48
N ARG A 100 6.09 26.85 -21.74
CA ARG A 100 7.00 25.70 -21.54
C ARG A 100 7.41 25.03 -22.85
N VAL A 101 6.44 24.80 -23.75
CA VAL A 101 6.70 24.16 -25.03
C VAL A 101 7.44 25.13 -25.95
N GLN A 102 7.06 26.41 -25.98
CA GLN A 102 7.71 27.42 -26.79
C GLN A 102 9.14 27.72 -26.32
N ASP A 103 9.42 27.79 -25.04
CA ASP A 103 10.76 27.99 -24.49
C ASP A 103 11.71 26.86 -24.93
N ILE A 104 11.25 25.59 -24.88
CA ILE A 104 12.05 24.45 -25.33
C ILE A 104 12.27 24.50 -26.84
N VAL A 105 11.27 24.86 -27.61
CA VAL A 105 11.39 24.99 -29.08
C VAL A 105 12.33 26.15 -29.41
N SER A 106 12.20 27.32 -28.80
CA SER A 106 13.03 28.50 -29.04
C SER A 106 14.48 28.31 -28.58
N GLN A 107 14.71 27.70 -27.42
CA GLN A 107 16.04 27.42 -26.91
C GLN A 107 16.81 26.46 -27.82
N LYS A 108 16.13 25.48 -28.41
CA LYS A 108 16.74 24.52 -29.34
C LYS A 108 16.94 25.09 -30.74
N VAL A 109 16.09 26.02 -31.17
CA VAL A 109 16.28 26.76 -32.42
C VAL A 109 17.51 27.67 -32.31
N SER A 110 17.77 28.27 -31.15
CA SER A 110 18.95 29.11 -30.90
C SER A 110 20.26 28.31 -30.79
N GLN A 111 20.21 27.07 -30.30
CA GLN A 111 21.39 26.18 -30.23
C GLN A 111 21.78 25.57 -31.60
N GLY A 112 20.87 25.55 -32.57
CA GLY A 112 21.09 25.06 -33.92
C GLY A 112 21.68 26.08 -34.93
N LYS A 113 22.12 27.27 -34.48
CA LYS A 113 22.72 28.32 -35.32
C LYS A 113 24.20 28.06 -35.60
N GLY A 114 24.47 26.99 -36.34
CA GLY A 114 25.69 26.79 -37.04
C GLY A 114 25.35 26.36 -38.46
N ASP A 115 25.55 27.30 -39.44
CA ASP A 115 25.52 27.12 -40.90
C ASP A 115 24.32 26.38 -41.51
N ALA A 116 23.31 27.15 -41.94
CA ALA A 116 22.51 27.03 -43.15
C ALA A 116 21.02 27.47 -42.95
N PRO A 117 20.27 27.85 -44.01
CA PRO A 117 18.92 28.46 -43.90
C PRO A 117 17.85 27.38 -43.72
N VAL A 118 17.75 26.84 -42.49
CA VAL A 118 16.84 25.70 -42.14
C VAL A 118 15.76 26.12 -41.16
N ALA A 119 15.60 27.40 -40.83
CA ALA A 119 14.70 27.84 -39.75
C ALA A 119 13.20 27.53 -39.95
N SER A 120 12.71 27.48 -41.18
CA SER A 120 11.28 27.24 -41.48
C SER A 120 10.90 25.75 -41.45
N VAL A 121 11.85 24.87 -41.82
CA VAL A 121 11.63 23.40 -41.80
C VAL A 121 11.55 22.90 -40.35
N SER A 122 12.23 23.54 -39.45
CA SER A 122 12.33 23.18 -38.05
C SER A 122 10.96 23.29 -37.28
N VAL A 123 10.21 24.38 -37.49
CA VAL A 123 8.94 24.62 -36.74
C VAL A 123 7.84 23.63 -37.18
N ALA A 124 7.72 23.36 -38.48
CA ALA A 124 6.74 22.39 -38.97
C ALA A 124 7.03 20.96 -38.47
N GLN A 125 8.32 20.63 -38.30
CA GLN A 125 8.72 19.33 -37.76
C GLN A 125 8.44 19.22 -36.26
N TRP A 126 8.68 20.29 -35.50
CA TRP A 126 8.29 20.35 -34.08
C TRP A 126 6.78 20.24 -33.89
N MET A 127 5.98 20.89 -34.74
CA MET A 127 4.52 20.72 -34.69
C MET A 127 4.10 19.28 -34.95
N LYS A 128 4.71 18.58 -35.92
CA LYS A 128 4.43 17.16 -36.15
C LYS A 128 4.82 16.28 -34.95
N ASP A 129 5.96 16.56 -34.34
CA ASP A 129 6.41 15.81 -33.17
C ASP A 129 5.50 16.05 -31.96
N ILE A 130 5.08 17.30 -31.70
CA ILE A 130 4.10 17.62 -30.66
C ILE A 130 2.78 16.93 -30.95
N HIS A 131 2.30 16.96 -32.20
CA HIS A 131 1.07 16.28 -32.58
C HIS A 131 1.15 14.77 -32.39
N ARG A 132 2.30 14.17 -32.71
CA ARG A 132 2.58 12.75 -32.48
C ARG A 132 2.59 12.41 -30.99
N ILE A 133 3.23 13.24 -30.16
CA ILE A 133 3.26 13.05 -28.70
C ILE A 133 1.84 13.19 -28.11
N LEU A 134 1.09 14.22 -28.51
CA LEU A 134 -0.29 14.40 -28.10
C LEU A 134 -1.18 13.22 -28.49
N GLY A 135 -1.02 12.68 -29.69
CA GLY A 135 -1.73 11.47 -30.14
C GLY A 135 -1.43 10.22 -29.28
N GLN A 136 -0.28 10.19 -28.59
CA GLN A 136 0.06 9.11 -27.65
C GLN A 136 -0.51 9.33 -26.23
N ILE A 137 -0.69 10.58 -25.82
CA ILE A 137 -1.10 10.99 -24.48
C ILE A 137 -2.60 11.25 -24.43
N GLN A 138 -3.14 11.93 -25.44
CA GLN A 138 -4.49 12.50 -25.42
C GLN A 138 -5.57 11.43 -25.35
N SER A 139 -6.48 11.59 -24.41
CA SER A 139 -7.70 10.81 -24.31
C SER A 139 -8.77 11.36 -25.28
N ALA A 140 -9.29 10.50 -26.13
CA ALA A 140 -10.40 10.81 -27.04
C ALA A 140 -11.65 10.05 -26.59
N LEU A 141 -12.48 10.66 -25.73
CA LEU A 141 -13.71 10.03 -25.26
C LEU A 141 -14.68 9.75 -26.40
N SER A 142 -15.15 8.52 -26.49
CA SER A 142 -16.22 8.13 -27.39
C SER A 142 -17.50 7.82 -26.57
N PRO A 143 -18.53 8.70 -26.58
CA PRO A 143 -19.73 8.47 -25.78
C PRO A 143 -20.45 7.17 -26.12
N PHE A 144 -20.41 6.76 -27.37
CA PHE A 144 -20.98 5.48 -27.80
C PHE A 144 -20.24 4.28 -27.20
N LEU A 145 -18.91 4.27 -27.33
CA LEU A 145 -18.08 3.18 -26.75
C LEU A 145 -18.19 3.16 -25.22
N LEU A 146 -18.23 4.31 -24.57
CA LEU A 146 -18.44 4.41 -23.13
C LEU A 146 -19.76 3.78 -22.70
N ARG A 147 -20.87 4.10 -23.37
CA ARG A 147 -22.18 3.49 -23.07
C ARG A 147 -22.17 1.98 -23.30
N LEU A 148 -21.62 1.53 -24.42
CA LEU A 148 -21.53 0.10 -24.74
C LEU A 148 -20.67 -0.65 -23.71
N CYS A 149 -19.47 -0.13 -23.41
CA CYS A 149 -18.55 -0.74 -22.43
C CYS A 149 -19.15 -0.69 -21.01
N SER A 150 -19.81 0.39 -20.62
CA SER A 150 -20.47 0.51 -19.31
C SER A 150 -21.59 -0.49 -19.15
N TRP A 151 -22.42 -0.67 -20.18
CA TRP A 151 -23.48 -1.68 -20.18
C TRP A 151 -22.90 -3.11 -20.10
N ALA A 152 -21.88 -3.41 -20.91
CA ALA A 152 -21.22 -4.72 -20.89
C ALA A 152 -20.55 -4.97 -19.52
N LEU A 153 -19.90 -3.95 -18.97
CA LEU A 153 -19.22 -4.04 -17.67
C LEU A 153 -20.22 -4.23 -16.53
N LEU A 154 -21.35 -3.53 -16.51
CA LEU A 154 -22.40 -3.75 -15.52
C LEU A 154 -22.95 -5.18 -15.55
N LYS A 155 -23.21 -5.72 -16.76
CA LYS A 155 -23.63 -7.12 -16.88
C LYS A 155 -22.57 -8.09 -16.38
N LEU A 156 -21.31 -7.83 -16.70
CA LEU A 156 -20.19 -8.64 -16.29
C LEU A 156 -20.02 -8.58 -14.76
N LEU A 157 -20.06 -7.39 -14.16
CA LEU A 157 -19.98 -7.21 -12.71
C LEU A 157 -21.10 -7.95 -11.97
N ASN A 158 -22.32 -7.91 -12.51
CA ASN A 158 -23.44 -8.64 -11.92
C ASN A 158 -23.29 -10.17 -12.01
N GLN A 159 -22.50 -10.67 -12.97
CA GLN A 159 -22.17 -12.09 -13.07
C GLN A 159 -21.01 -12.49 -12.18
N MET A 160 -20.01 -11.61 -12.02
CA MET A 160 -18.79 -11.87 -11.22
C MET A 160 -19.00 -11.66 -9.73
N PHE A 161 -19.75 -10.63 -9.35
CA PHE A 161 -19.89 -10.17 -7.98
C PHE A 161 -21.34 -10.25 -7.49
N LEU A 162 -21.49 -10.54 -6.21
CA LEU A 162 -22.77 -10.52 -5.54
C LEU A 162 -23.23 -9.09 -5.31
N ASN A 163 -22.34 -8.23 -4.86
CA ASN A 163 -22.64 -6.84 -4.55
C ASN A 163 -21.46 -5.94 -4.88
N VAL A 164 -21.74 -4.72 -5.32
CA VAL A 164 -20.78 -3.62 -5.42
C VAL A 164 -21.32 -2.48 -4.56
N ILE A 165 -20.69 -2.25 -3.44
CA ILE A 165 -21.21 -1.46 -2.34
C ILE A 165 -20.49 -0.12 -2.23
N LEU A 166 -21.27 0.97 -2.12
CA LEU A 166 -20.81 2.31 -1.81
C LEU A 166 -21.54 2.82 -0.56
N HIS A 167 -20.86 3.66 0.22
CA HIS A 167 -21.50 4.30 1.38
C HIS A 167 -22.12 5.64 1.00
N LYS A 168 -23.45 5.75 1.15
CA LYS A 168 -24.22 6.96 0.77
C LYS A 168 -23.71 8.24 1.45
N GLY A 169 -23.34 8.17 2.72
CA GLY A 169 -22.83 9.33 3.44
C GLY A 169 -21.48 9.83 2.92
N GLN A 170 -20.61 8.92 2.48
CA GLN A 170 -19.34 9.31 1.84
C GLN A 170 -19.57 9.94 0.47
N LEU A 171 -20.52 9.42 -0.32
CA LEU A 171 -20.91 10.01 -1.60
C LEU A 171 -21.47 11.41 -1.42
N GLU A 172 -22.37 11.61 -0.44
CA GLU A 172 -22.92 12.93 -0.14
C GLU A 172 -21.85 13.92 0.29
N MET A 173 -20.91 13.48 1.16
CA MET A 173 -19.75 14.27 1.54
C MET A 173 -18.95 14.69 0.31
N LEU A 174 -18.67 13.76 -0.59
CA LEU A 174 -17.90 14.02 -1.81
C LEU A 174 -18.64 15.00 -2.74
N HIS A 175 -19.95 14.82 -2.97
CA HIS A 175 -20.75 15.74 -3.75
C HIS A 175 -20.73 17.16 -3.19
N ARG A 176 -20.88 17.31 -1.87
CA ARG A 176 -20.81 18.63 -1.21
C ARG A 176 -19.43 19.24 -1.37
N ALA A 177 -18.36 18.48 -1.13
CA ALA A 177 -16.98 18.97 -1.25
C ALA A 177 -16.69 19.45 -2.68
N VAL A 178 -17.04 18.67 -3.70
CA VAL A 178 -16.82 19.02 -5.11
C VAL A 178 -17.63 20.25 -5.51
N LYS A 179 -18.88 20.37 -5.03
CA LYS A 179 -19.74 21.51 -5.33
C LYS A 179 -19.28 22.80 -4.65
N THR A 180 -18.72 22.69 -3.43
CA THR A 180 -18.32 23.88 -2.66
C THR A 180 -16.95 24.38 -3.06
N ALA A 181 -15.99 23.48 -3.36
CA ALA A 181 -14.62 23.87 -3.64
C ALA A 181 -14.45 24.53 -5.02
N ASP A 182 -15.26 24.15 -5.99
CA ASP A 182 -15.21 24.65 -7.38
C ASP A 182 -13.79 24.59 -8.01
N VAL A 183 -13.00 23.59 -7.65
CA VAL A 183 -11.65 23.33 -8.12
C VAL A 183 -11.55 21.96 -8.79
N PRO A 184 -10.51 21.71 -9.61
CA PRO A 184 -10.30 20.38 -10.20
C PRO A 184 -10.11 19.32 -9.13
N VAL A 185 -10.61 18.11 -9.41
CA VAL A 185 -10.61 16.96 -8.48
C VAL A 185 -9.69 15.88 -8.99
N VAL A 186 -8.78 15.43 -8.12
CA VAL A 186 -7.89 14.30 -8.37
C VAL A 186 -8.20 13.18 -7.39
N PHE A 187 -8.65 12.06 -7.91
CA PHE A 187 -8.87 10.83 -7.15
C PHE A 187 -7.57 10.05 -7.05
N LEU A 188 -7.17 9.69 -5.84
CA LEU A 188 -6.00 8.85 -5.57
C LEU A 188 -6.46 7.51 -5.02
N SER A 189 -6.24 6.44 -5.76
CA SER A 189 -6.75 5.11 -5.41
C SER A 189 -5.65 4.09 -5.18
N SER A 190 -5.92 3.12 -4.31
CA SER A 190 -5.20 1.84 -4.31
C SER A 190 -5.47 1.08 -5.61
N HIS A 191 -4.58 0.17 -6.00
CA HIS A 191 -4.68 -0.62 -7.23
C HIS A 191 -4.63 -2.12 -6.92
N LYS A 192 -5.78 -2.75 -6.83
CA LYS A 192 -5.90 -4.17 -6.49
C LYS A 192 -6.07 -5.07 -7.70
N SER A 193 -6.61 -4.54 -8.81
CA SER A 193 -6.92 -5.29 -10.02
C SER A 193 -6.88 -4.39 -11.26
N GLU A 194 -6.58 -4.96 -12.42
CA GLU A 194 -6.71 -4.24 -13.71
C GLU A 194 -8.13 -3.74 -13.97
N LEU A 195 -9.12 -4.40 -13.37
CA LEU A 195 -10.51 -3.99 -13.48
C LEU A 195 -10.77 -2.62 -12.84
N ASP A 196 -9.94 -2.19 -11.88
CA ASP A 196 -10.15 -0.96 -11.09
C ASP A 196 -10.21 0.28 -11.99
N GLY A 197 -9.37 0.32 -13.01
CA GLY A 197 -9.34 1.43 -13.96
C GLY A 197 -10.57 1.53 -14.89
N LEU A 198 -11.42 0.51 -14.93
CA LEU A 198 -12.71 0.54 -15.60
C LEU A 198 -13.86 0.63 -14.60
N LEU A 199 -13.72 -0.03 -13.45
CA LEU A 199 -14.72 -0.08 -12.40
C LEU A 199 -14.93 1.28 -11.74
N LEU A 200 -13.84 1.94 -11.29
CA LEU A 200 -13.96 3.20 -10.56
C LEU A 200 -14.57 4.33 -11.39
N PRO A 201 -14.17 4.56 -12.66
CA PRO A 201 -14.86 5.53 -13.52
C PRO A 201 -16.33 5.22 -13.72
N LEU A 202 -16.70 3.94 -13.94
CA LEU A 202 -18.08 3.50 -14.05
C LEU A 202 -18.89 3.86 -12.78
N LEU A 203 -18.32 3.56 -11.60
CA LEU A 203 -18.94 3.86 -10.32
C LEU A 203 -19.15 5.37 -10.13
N LEU A 204 -18.16 6.18 -10.43
CA LEU A 204 -18.25 7.64 -10.33
C LEU A 204 -19.33 8.19 -11.26
N VAL A 205 -19.37 7.75 -12.52
CA VAL A 205 -20.39 8.17 -13.47
C VAL A 205 -21.79 7.71 -13.02
N SER A 206 -21.93 6.49 -12.50
CA SER A 206 -23.22 5.98 -11.98
C SER A 206 -23.76 6.80 -10.82
N GLN A 207 -22.88 7.52 -10.10
CA GLN A 207 -23.26 8.40 -8.99
C GLN A 207 -23.36 9.89 -9.41
N GLY A 208 -23.42 10.17 -10.72
CA GLY A 208 -23.60 11.54 -11.23
C GLY A 208 -22.32 12.38 -11.29
N PHE A 209 -21.15 11.77 -11.12
CA PHE A 209 -19.89 12.46 -11.37
C PHE A 209 -19.52 12.41 -12.86
N SER A 210 -18.82 13.43 -13.39
CA SER A 210 -18.29 13.36 -14.75
C SER A 210 -17.20 12.28 -14.85
N MET A 211 -17.02 11.72 -16.04
CA MET A 211 -16.04 10.67 -16.32
C MET A 211 -14.63 11.14 -15.98
N PRO A 212 -13.91 10.50 -15.04
CA PRO A 212 -12.52 10.84 -14.76
C PRO A 212 -11.59 10.36 -15.87
N ARG A 213 -10.50 11.08 -16.08
CA ARG A 213 -9.37 10.62 -16.89
C ARG A 213 -8.54 9.68 -16.06
N VAL A 214 -8.28 8.47 -16.56
CA VAL A 214 -7.56 7.42 -15.83
C VAL A 214 -6.13 7.38 -16.31
N THR A 215 -5.19 7.42 -15.39
CA THR A 215 -3.77 7.31 -15.70
C THR A 215 -3.35 5.86 -15.86
N TRP A 216 -2.62 5.57 -16.94
CA TRP A 216 -2.14 4.24 -17.27
C TRP A 216 -0.66 4.25 -17.61
N ASP A 217 0.00 3.13 -17.38
CA ASP A 217 1.36 2.90 -17.86
C ASP A 217 1.36 2.50 -19.35
N TYR A 218 2.13 3.22 -20.16
CA TYR A 218 2.21 3.00 -21.61
C TYR A 218 2.78 1.62 -21.96
N LYS A 219 3.78 1.16 -21.22
CA LYS A 219 4.48 -0.11 -21.51
C LYS A 219 3.65 -1.34 -21.14
N ALA A 220 2.70 -1.19 -20.23
CA ALA A 220 1.90 -2.31 -19.75
C ALA A 220 0.95 -2.89 -20.81
N TYR A 221 0.61 -2.14 -21.85
CA TYR A 221 -0.45 -2.50 -22.78
C TYR A 221 0.00 -2.47 -24.26
N THR A 222 -0.56 -3.38 -25.08
CA THR A 222 -0.35 -3.37 -26.54
C THR A 222 -1.02 -2.15 -27.20
N SER A 223 -0.60 -1.78 -28.41
CA SER A 223 -1.15 -0.62 -29.14
C SER A 223 -2.67 -0.67 -29.31
N LYS A 224 -3.24 -1.84 -29.64
CA LYS A 224 -4.69 -2.01 -29.80
C LYS A 224 -5.42 -1.83 -28.47
N HIS A 225 -4.84 -2.31 -27.39
CA HIS A 225 -5.41 -2.15 -26.04
C HIS A 225 -5.37 -0.68 -25.60
N ARG A 226 -4.23 0.01 -25.81
CA ARG A 226 -4.10 1.44 -25.54
C ARG A 226 -5.14 2.27 -26.31
N ALA A 227 -5.33 2.00 -27.61
CA ALA A 227 -6.33 2.69 -28.41
C ALA A 227 -7.75 2.56 -27.83
N LEU A 228 -8.11 1.37 -27.34
CA LEU A 228 -9.40 1.19 -26.66
C LEU A 228 -9.47 2.00 -25.37
N LEU A 229 -8.42 1.91 -24.52
CA LEU A 229 -8.39 2.64 -23.23
C LEU A 229 -8.40 4.16 -23.46
N THR A 230 -7.74 4.68 -24.51
CA THR A 230 -7.80 6.09 -24.90
C THR A 230 -9.23 6.55 -25.16
N HIS A 231 -10.03 5.75 -25.85
CA HIS A 231 -11.46 6.05 -26.10
C HIS A 231 -12.33 5.93 -24.82
N LEU A 232 -11.84 5.21 -23.81
CA LEU A 232 -12.49 5.08 -22.50
C LEU A 232 -11.98 6.11 -21.46
N GLY A 233 -11.21 7.11 -21.87
CA GLY A 233 -10.70 8.15 -20.97
C GLY A 233 -9.28 7.94 -20.44
N GLY A 234 -8.56 6.94 -20.95
CA GLY A 234 -7.18 6.66 -20.55
C GLY A 234 -6.19 7.73 -20.99
N VAL A 235 -5.28 8.10 -20.12
CA VAL A 235 -4.13 8.98 -20.35
C VAL A 235 -2.86 8.20 -20.04
N PHE A 236 -1.87 8.31 -20.91
CA PHE A 236 -0.64 7.51 -20.84
C PHE A 236 0.60 8.37 -20.63
N LEU A 237 1.55 7.86 -19.82
CA LEU A 237 2.91 8.41 -19.77
C LEU A 237 3.65 8.07 -21.05
N PRO A 238 4.19 9.05 -21.81
CA PRO A 238 4.93 8.76 -23.03
C PRO A 238 6.19 7.93 -22.74
N PRO A 239 6.54 6.95 -23.57
CA PRO A 239 7.71 6.09 -23.34
C PRO A 239 9.05 6.83 -23.34
N ALA A 240 9.11 7.99 -23.99
CA ALA A 240 10.29 8.85 -24.02
C ALA A 240 10.56 9.55 -22.66
N VAL A 241 9.59 9.61 -21.76
CA VAL A 241 9.76 10.19 -20.42
C VAL A 241 10.55 9.24 -19.51
N GLU A 242 10.41 7.94 -19.71
CA GLU A 242 11.10 6.92 -18.93
C GLU A 242 12.51 6.59 -19.44
N GLN A 243 12.80 6.84 -20.72
CA GLN A 243 14.10 6.55 -21.31
C GLN A 243 14.97 7.80 -21.33
N VAL A 244 16.01 7.81 -20.52
CA VAL A 244 17.14 8.76 -20.52
C VAL A 244 16.74 10.24 -20.50
N SER A 245 17.01 10.91 -19.40
CA SER A 245 16.72 12.33 -19.15
C SER A 245 17.29 13.32 -20.19
N ASP A 246 18.23 12.90 -21.03
CA ASP A 246 18.96 13.75 -21.98
C ASP A 246 18.51 13.65 -23.44
N SER A 247 17.57 12.76 -23.77
CA SER A 247 17.11 12.71 -25.15
C SER A 247 16.22 13.94 -25.47
N ARG A 248 16.48 14.59 -26.63
CA ARG A 248 15.70 15.77 -27.11
C ARG A 248 14.19 15.52 -27.08
N MET A 249 13.78 14.29 -27.36
CA MET A 249 12.38 13.89 -27.38
C MET A 249 11.80 13.70 -25.97
N GLY A 250 12.59 13.28 -24.99
CA GLY A 250 12.16 13.11 -23.61
C GLY A 250 11.77 14.41 -22.94
N VAL A 251 12.58 15.46 -23.12
CA VAL A 251 12.31 16.80 -22.56
C VAL A 251 11.04 17.41 -23.18
N LEU A 252 10.88 17.31 -24.51
CA LEU A 252 9.69 17.78 -25.20
C LEU A 252 8.44 17.00 -24.75
N SER A 253 8.53 15.69 -24.64
CA SER A 253 7.40 14.84 -24.24
C SER A 253 6.92 15.18 -22.82
N ARG A 254 7.85 15.47 -21.89
CA ARG A 254 7.51 15.93 -20.53
C ARG A 254 6.83 17.29 -20.54
N ALA A 255 7.32 18.24 -21.31
CA ALA A 255 6.73 19.57 -21.42
C ALA A 255 5.31 19.52 -22.01
N VAL A 256 5.12 18.74 -23.06
CA VAL A 256 3.81 18.53 -23.69
C VAL A 256 2.85 17.84 -22.72
N LEU A 257 3.29 16.82 -21.99
CA LEU A 257 2.49 16.13 -20.98
C LEU A 257 2.10 17.07 -19.83
N ALA A 258 3.05 17.84 -19.31
CA ALA A 258 2.78 18.80 -18.25
C ALA A 258 1.78 19.88 -18.68
N SER A 259 1.94 20.44 -19.91
CA SER A 259 0.97 21.40 -20.45
C SER A 259 -0.40 20.77 -20.71
N TYR A 260 -0.45 19.52 -21.17
CA TYR A 260 -1.70 18.78 -21.37
C TYR A 260 -2.44 18.57 -20.03
N LEU A 261 -1.71 18.16 -18.98
CA LEU A 261 -2.30 17.96 -17.67
C LEU A 261 -2.80 19.27 -17.06
N GLU A 262 -2.04 20.36 -17.24
CA GLU A 262 -2.41 21.69 -16.79
C GLU A 262 -3.73 22.16 -17.46
N GLU A 263 -3.87 21.95 -18.77
CA GLU A 263 -5.11 22.26 -19.49
C GLU A 263 -6.29 21.36 -19.07
N LEU A 264 -6.04 20.09 -18.73
CA LEU A 264 -7.06 19.21 -18.17
C LEU A 264 -7.57 19.73 -16.81
N LEU A 265 -6.65 20.13 -15.92
CA LEU A 265 -7.00 20.68 -14.61
C LEU A 265 -7.73 22.03 -14.73
N LEU A 266 -7.27 22.94 -15.61
CA LEU A 266 -7.94 24.20 -15.90
C LEU A 266 -9.37 24.00 -16.46
N SER A 267 -9.55 22.97 -17.23
CA SER A 267 -10.89 22.57 -17.73
C SER A 267 -11.74 21.84 -16.69
N ARG A 268 -11.28 21.77 -15.43
CA ARG A 268 -11.96 21.09 -14.30
C ARG A 268 -12.30 19.63 -14.59
N GLN A 269 -11.52 18.98 -15.44
CA GLN A 269 -11.67 17.56 -15.66
C GLN A 269 -11.10 16.78 -14.47
N ARG A 270 -11.78 15.68 -14.15
CA ARG A 270 -11.37 14.81 -13.05
C ARG A 270 -10.28 13.87 -13.50
N LEU A 271 -9.33 13.62 -12.59
CA LEU A 271 -8.22 12.70 -12.83
C LEU A 271 -8.29 11.57 -11.80
N LEU A 272 -7.99 10.34 -12.22
CA LEU A 272 -7.84 9.17 -11.36
C LEU A 272 -6.42 8.64 -11.50
N ILE A 273 -5.67 8.65 -10.38
CA ILE A 273 -4.29 8.17 -10.30
C ILE A 273 -4.24 6.98 -9.35
N PHE A 274 -3.54 5.93 -9.76
CA PHE A 274 -3.27 4.78 -8.91
C PHE A 274 -1.92 4.95 -8.20
N LEU A 275 -1.94 4.89 -6.87
CA LEU A 275 -0.76 5.06 -6.03
C LEU A 275 -0.05 3.75 -5.67
N GLU A 276 -0.72 2.63 -5.82
CA GLU A 276 -0.22 1.31 -5.45
C GLU A 276 0.17 0.51 -6.69
N GLU A 277 1.25 -0.28 -6.58
CA GLU A 277 1.61 -1.22 -7.63
C GLU A 277 0.57 -2.35 -7.71
N PRO A 278 0.08 -2.68 -8.92
CA PRO A 278 -0.96 -3.69 -9.08
C PRO A 278 -0.46 -5.07 -8.67
N PHE A 279 -1.32 -5.83 -8.01
CA PHE A 279 -1.07 -7.22 -7.58
C PHE A 279 0.02 -7.40 -6.51
N SER A 280 0.50 -6.34 -5.90
CA SER A 280 1.31 -6.44 -4.70
C SER A 280 0.48 -7.03 -3.56
N GLY A 281 0.98 -8.07 -2.91
CA GLY A 281 0.35 -8.60 -1.69
C GLY A 281 0.60 -7.72 -0.46
N VAL A 282 1.42 -6.68 -0.61
CA VAL A 282 1.80 -5.72 0.43
C VAL A 282 1.65 -4.33 -0.17
N PRO A 283 1.16 -3.31 0.55
CA PRO A 283 1.11 -1.95 0.05
C PRO A 283 2.50 -1.50 -0.42
N GLN A 284 2.61 -1.09 -1.67
CA GLN A 284 3.85 -0.59 -2.26
C GLN A 284 3.53 0.58 -3.18
N LEU A 285 4.22 1.70 -2.98
CA LEU A 285 3.99 2.91 -3.77
C LEU A 285 4.43 2.74 -5.22
N SER A 286 3.54 3.10 -6.15
CA SER A 286 3.81 3.08 -7.57
C SER A 286 4.71 4.24 -8.01
N ALA A 287 5.77 3.93 -8.73
CA ALA A 287 6.64 4.93 -9.34
C ALA A 287 5.88 5.80 -10.35
N SER A 288 5.05 5.18 -11.19
CA SER A 288 4.19 5.87 -12.16
C SER A 288 3.17 6.78 -11.44
N GLY A 289 2.54 6.32 -10.36
CA GLY A 289 1.62 7.13 -9.57
C GLY A 289 2.27 8.37 -8.97
N ARG A 290 3.49 8.25 -8.46
CA ARG A 290 4.28 9.39 -7.94
C ARG A 290 4.62 10.40 -9.05
N GLU A 291 4.97 9.94 -10.23
CA GLU A 291 5.29 10.82 -11.37
C GLU A 291 4.04 11.62 -11.82
N TRP A 292 2.88 10.98 -11.90
CA TRP A 292 1.62 11.66 -12.17
C TRP A 292 1.29 12.72 -11.11
N LEU A 293 1.49 12.38 -9.84
CA LEU A 293 1.24 13.31 -8.73
C LEU A 293 2.22 14.49 -8.75
N ALA A 294 3.47 14.26 -9.11
CA ALA A 294 4.47 15.30 -9.31
C ALA A 294 4.07 16.28 -10.44
N LEU A 295 3.48 15.79 -11.53
CA LEU A 295 2.96 16.64 -12.61
C LEU A 295 1.77 17.49 -12.13
N VAL A 296 0.87 16.94 -11.32
CA VAL A 296 -0.24 17.71 -10.71
C VAL A 296 0.30 18.81 -9.78
N PHE A 297 1.31 18.49 -8.98
CA PHE A 297 1.96 19.46 -8.11
C PHE A 297 2.66 20.58 -8.88
N ASN A 298 3.34 20.26 -9.97
CA ASN A 298 3.97 21.25 -10.83
C ASN A 298 2.95 22.20 -11.47
N ALA A 299 1.77 21.70 -11.84
CA ALA A 299 0.68 22.52 -12.35
C ALA A 299 0.17 23.53 -11.29
N LEU A 300 0.14 23.12 -10.02
CA LEU A 300 -0.18 24.03 -8.90
C LEU A 300 0.92 25.08 -8.69
N GLN A 301 2.19 24.67 -8.73
CA GLN A 301 3.33 25.59 -8.47
C GLN A 301 3.47 26.68 -9.53
N THR A 302 3.08 26.42 -10.77
CA THR A 302 3.09 27.46 -11.83
C THR A 302 2.07 28.58 -11.59
N GLY A 303 1.17 28.40 -10.63
CA GLY A 303 0.15 29.38 -10.27
C GLY A 303 -1.03 29.48 -11.27
N ASN A 304 -1.00 28.70 -12.35
CA ASN A 304 -2.09 28.69 -13.33
C ASN A 304 -3.34 27.97 -12.77
N VAL A 305 -3.13 26.93 -11.95
CA VAL A 305 -4.20 26.23 -11.24
C VAL A 305 -4.19 26.71 -9.79
N PRO A 306 -5.27 27.32 -9.29
CA PRO A 306 -5.27 27.94 -7.95
C PRO A 306 -5.21 26.89 -6.83
N ASP A 307 -5.90 25.78 -6.96
CA ASP A 307 -5.90 24.65 -6.02
C ASP A 307 -6.39 23.37 -6.70
N VAL A 308 -6.13 22.23 -6.06
CA VAL A 308 -6.58 20.90 -6.49
C VAL A 308 -7.14 20.16 -5.29
N LEU A 309 -8.36 19.63 -5.43
CA LEU A 309 -8.97 18.80 -4.42
C LEU A 309 -8.52 17.35 -4.56
N ILE A 310 -7.82 16.85 -3.57
CA ILE A 310 -7.36 15.46 -3.51
C ILE A 310 -8.39 14.61 -2.77
N VAL A 311 -8.77 13.48 -3.36
CA VAL A 311 -9.74 12.53 -2.79
C VAL A 311 -9.11 11.13 -2.76
N PRO A 312 -8.61 10.66 -1.61
CA PRO A 312 -8.17 9.28 -1.48
C PRO A 312 -9.35 8.31 -1.53
N MET A 313 -9.18 7.19 -2.23
CA MET A 313 -10.19 6.15 -2.41
C MET A 313 -9.64 4.79 -1.98
N GLY A 314 -10.41 4.09 -1.15
CA GLY A 314 -10.16 2.72 -0.75
C GLY A 314 -10.98 1.73 -1.59
N LEU A 315 -10.37 0.60 -1.96
CA LEU A 315 -11.01 -0.44 -2.73
C LEU A 315 -10.76 -1.80 -2.08
N SER A 316 -11.82 -2.50 -1.74
CA SER A 316 -11.79 -3.81 -1.09
C SER A 316 -12.56 -4.86 -1.89
N TYR A 317 -11.91 -6.01 -2.09
CA TYR A 317 -12.48 -7.18 -2.76
C TYR A 317 -12.50 -8.37 -1.80
N ASP A 318 -13.54 -9.20 -1.88
CA ASP A 318 -13.43 -10.56 -1.32
C ASP A 318 -12.37 -11.35 -2.08
N VAL A 319 -12.49 -11.43 -3.40
CA VAL A 319 -11.48 -12.00 -4.29
C VAL A 319 -11.25 -11.06 -5.46
N ALA A 320 -10.05 -10.52 -5.60
CA ALA A 320 -9.74 -9.62 -6.71
C ALA A 320 -9.62 -10.38 -8.03
N PRO A 321 -10.26 -9.87 -9.11
CA PRO A 321 -10.10 -10.49 -10.43
C PRO A 321 -8.67 -10.36 -10.92
N GLY A 322 -8.11 -11.45 -11.43
CA GLY A 322 -6.71 -11.50 -11.89
C GLY A 322 -5.75 -12.21 -10.94
N LEU A 323 -6.08 -12.36 -9.66
CA LEU A 323 -5.29 -13.12 -8.68
C LEU A 323 -5.17 -14.62 -9.01
N ILE A 324 -6.10 -15.15 -9.81
CA ILE A 324 -6.20 -16.56 -10.18
C ILE A 324 -5.08 -17.02 -11.13
N ARG A 325 -4.23 -16.12 -11.57
CA ARG A 325 -3.17 -16.34 -12.57
C ARG A 325 -1.76 -16.09 -12.06
N SER A 326 -1.42 -16.56 -10.90
CA SER A 326 -0.06 -16.49 -10.38
C SER A 326 0.78 -17.73 -10.73
N GLY A 327 0.81 -18.11 -11.97
CA GLY A 327 1.78 -19.04 -12.48
C GLY A 327 2.41 -18.50 -13.75
N ARG A 328 3.65 -18.04 -13.71
CA ARG A 328 4.52 -17.76 -14.87
C ARG A 328 4.09 -16.66 -15.85
N ALA A 329 3.46 -15.56 -15.46
CA ALA A 329 3.38 -14.42 -16.34
C ALA A 329 4.63 -13.54 -16.16
N ASN A 330 5.55 -13.57 -17.11
CA ASN A 330 6.66 -12.61 -17.20
C ASN A 330 6.07 -11.20 -17.28
N HIS A 331 6.36 -10.35 -16.30
CA HIS A 331 5.93 -8.94 -16.25
C HIS A 331 6.46 -8.07 -17.40
N THR A 332 7.30 -8.62 -18.25
CA THR A 332 7.98 -7.93 -19.37
C THR A 332 7.18 -7.88 -20.67
N GLN A 333 6.10 -8.65 -20.80
CA GLN A 333 5.33 -8.64 -22.05
C GLN A 333 4.09 -7.74 -21.95
N PRO A 334 3.87 -6.83 -22.92
CA PRO A 334 2.71 -5.96 -22.96
C PRO A 334 1.42 -6.78 -23.10
N ARG A 335 0.40 -6.40 -22.29
CA ARG A 335 -0.87 -7.12 -22.20
C ARG A 335 -1.70 -6.95 -23.47
N SER A 336 -2.13 -8.07 -24.04
CA SER A 336 -3.03 -8.12 -25.16
C SER A 336 -4.50 -8.04 -24.69
N LEU A 337 -5.36 -7.41 -25.51
CA LEU A 337 -6.82 -7.40 -25.31
C LEU A 337 -7.41 -8.80 -25.09
N TRP A 338 -6.95 -9.79 -25.85
CA TRP A 338 -7.39 -11.17 -25.72
C TRP A 338 -7.06 -11.80 -24.37
N MET A 339 -5.89 -11.46 -23.82
CA MET A 339 -5.49 -11.93 -22.51
C MET A 339 -6.37 -11.32 -21.42
N SER A 340 -6.65 -10.02 -21.49
CA SER A 340 -7.53 -9.34 -20.55
C SER A 340 -8.96 -9.88 -20.66
N LEU A 341 -9.49 -10.04 -21.86
CA LEU A 341 -10.83 -10.60 -22.07
C LEU A 341 -10.95 -12.03 -21.54
N ARG A 342 -9.96 -12.88 -21.81
CA ARG A 342 -9.92 -14.26 -21.28
C ARG A 342 -9.87 -14.30 -19.76
N THR A 343 -9.13 -13.39 -19.14
CA THR A 343 -9.08 -13.29 -17.66
C THR A 343 -10.43 -12.90 -17.11
N ILE A 344 -11.07 -11.90 -17.70
CA ILE A 344 -12.40 -11.45 -17.35
C ILE A 344 -13.44 -12.57 -17.51
N CYS A 345 -13.45 -13.28 -18.65
CA CYS A 345 -14.36 -14.40 -18.87
C CYS A 345 -14.17 -15.53 -17.85
N ARG A 346 -12.93 -15.83 -17.46
CA ARG A 346 -12.66 -16.80 -16.39
C ARG A 346 -13.18 -16.33 -15.04
N ALA A 347 -12.95 -15.04 -14.71
CA ALA A 347 -13.44 -14.45 -13.48
C ALA A 347 -14.97 -14.48 -13.44
N ALA A 348 -15.65 -14.19 -14.55
CA ALA A 348 -17.12 -14.25 -14.65
C ALA A 348 -17.70 -15.65 -14.34
N CYS A 349 -16.94 -16.73 -14.58
CA CYS A 349 -17.36 -18.10 -14.26
C CYS A 349 -17.17 -18.50 -12.79
N GLN A 350 -16.56 -17.67 -11.93
CA GLN A 350 -16.08 -18.12 -10.62
C GLN A 350 -16.83 -17.55 -9.43
N GLY A 351 -17.57 -16.47 -9.59
CA GLY A 351 -18.14 -15.74 -8.45
C GLY A 351 -17.05 -15.25 -7.49
N LEU A 352 -16.85 -13.95 -7.39
CA LEU A 352 -15.73 -13.32 -6.68
C LEU A 352 -16.15 -12.66 -5.35
N GLY A 353 -17.40 -12.89 -4.90
CA GLY A 353 -17.91 -12.28 -3.68
C GLY A 353 -18.35 -10.85 -3.86
N CYS A 354 -17.97 -9.96 -2.94
CA CYS A 354 -18.39 -8.56 -2.90
C CYS A 354 -17.22 -7.62 -3.20
N ILE A 355 -17.59 -6.42 -3.69
CA ILE A 355 -16.68 -5.28 -3.79
C ILE A 355 -17.22 -4.18 -2.88
N ARG A 356 -16.31 -3.47 -2.24
CA ARG A 356 -16.62 -2.24 -1.53
C ARG A 356 -15.67 -1.14 -1.93
N VAL A 357 -16.22 0.05 -2.20
CA VAL A 357 -15.46 1.26 -2.51
C VAL A 357 -15.79 2.31 -1.49
N ASP A 358 -14.77 2.85 -0.88
CA ASP A 358 -14.85 3.83 0.18
C ASP A 358 -14.10 5.11 -0.21
N PHE A 359 -14.69 6.27 0.13
CA PHE A 359 -14.10 7.57 -0.13
C PHE A 359 -13.62 8.18 1.18
N ALA A 360 -12.37 8.59 1.20
CA ALA A 360 -11.82 9.34 2.29
C ALA A 360 -12.23 10.81 2.25
N GLN A 361 -11.88 11.53 3.29
CA GLN A 361 -12.07 12.97 3.34
C GLN A 361 -11.28 13.67 2.24
N PRO A 362 -11.93 14.46 1.38
CA PRO A 362 -11.23 15.34 0.44
C PRO A 362 -10.40 16.40 1.18
N PHE A 363 -9.25 16.77 0.62
CA PHE A 363 -8.41 17.84 1.15
C PHE A 363 -7.76 18.67 0.02
N SER A 364 -7.41 19.92 0.33
CA SER A 364 -6.74 20.82 -0.58
C SER A 364 -5.26 20.49 -0.70
N LEU A 365 -4.76 20.41 -1.92
CA LEU A 365 -3.34 20.21 -2.18
C LEU A 365 -2.52 21.45 -1.76
N GLN A 366 -3.03 22.63 -2.00
CA GLN A 366 -2.39 23.89 -1.61
C GLN A 366 -2.20 24.00 -0.10
N GLU A 367 -3.26 23.70 0.68
CA GLU A 367 -3.18 23.69 2.15
C GLU A 367 -2.23 22.59 2.66
N TYR A 368 -2.22 21.43 2.03
CA TYR A 368 -1.28 20.36 2.38
C TYR A 368 0.17 20.81 2.20
N VAL A 369 0.48 21.44 1.06
CA VAL A 369 1.82 21.96 0.76
C VAL A 369 2.22 23.07 1.73
N ALA A 370 1.34 24.02 2.00
CA ALA A 370 1.58 25.11 2.95
C ALA A 370 1.89 24.58 4.35
N ASN A 371 1.11 23.59 4.83
CA ASN A 371 1.30 22.96 6.13
C ASN A 371 2.58 22.11 6.20
N SER A 372 3.04 21.55 5.10
CA SER A 372 4.25 20.73 5.06
C SER A 372 5.54 21.55 5.17
N ALA A 373 5.52 22.81 4.72
CA ALA A 373 6.68 23.70 4.80
C ALA A 373 7.14 23.94 6.25
N PHE A 374 6.24 23.90 7.21
CA PHE A 374 6.56 24.05 8.64
C PHE A 374 7.20 22.82 9.29
N ARG A 375 7.32 21.69 8.58
CA ARG A 375 7.70 20.39 9.16
C ARG A 375 9.01 19.80 8.64
N GLN A 376 9.73 20.50 7.79
CA GLN A 376 10.95 19.98 7.15
C GLN A 376 12.19 19.93 8.07
N SER A 377 12.05 19.94 9.38
CA SER A 377 13.19 19.95 10.30
C SER A 377 13.64 18.59 10.83
N SER A 378 13.15 17.47 10.32
CA SER A 378 13.72 16.17 10.70
C SER A 378 14.79 15.73 9.70
N SER A 379 16.01 15.71 10.16
CA SER A 379 17.22 15.31 9.48
C SER A 379 17.06 14.02 8.65
N GLY A 380 17.26 14.13 7.35
CA GLY A 380 17.30 12.97 6.46
C GLY A 380 18.59 12.17 6.61
N LYS A 381 18.80 11.53 7.76
CA LYS A 381 19.87 10.52 7.89
C LYS A 381 19.49 9.30 7.06
N HIS A 382 20.43 8.78 6.29
CA HIS A 382 20.23 7.55 5.53
C HIS A 382 20.02 6.36 6.48
N LEU A 383 19.25 5.37 6.04
CA LEU A 383 19.01 4.13 6.78
C LEU A 383 20.32 3.42 7.15
N GLU A 384 21.31 3.48 6.26
CA GLU A 384 22.66 3.00 6.47
C GLU A 384 23.32 3.66 7.70
N GLU A 385 23.23 4.98 7.86
CA GLU A 385 23.81 5.70 9.01
C GLU A 385 23.10 5.39 10.33
N LEU A 386 21.81 5.05 10.28
CA LEU A 386 20.99 4.80 11.47
C LEU A 386 21.13 3.37 11.98
N LEU A 387 21.05 2.37 11.10
CA LEU A 387 21.00 0.95 11.51
C LEU A 387 22.33 0.22 11.37
N LEU A 388 23.23 0.63 10.47
CA LEU A 388 24.47 -0.09 10.25
C LEU A 388 25.36 -0.21 11.52
N PRO A 389 25.48 0.85 12.36
CA PRO A 389 26.22 0.73 13.63
C PRO A 389 25.61 -0.26 14.61
N GLU A 390 24.29 -0.40 14.62
CA GLU A 390 23.56 -1.35 15.46
C GLU A 390 23.74 -2.78 14.95
N VAL A 391 23.60 -3.01 13.65
CA VAL A 391 23.76 -4.33 13.00
C VAL A 391 25.18 -4.87 13.15
N LEU A 392 26.20 -4.03 12.95
CA LEU A 392 27.60 -4.47 12.96
C LEU A 392 28.24 -4.47 14.35
N GLY A 393 27.56 -3.88 15.36
CA GLY A 393 28.19 -3.55 16.63
C GLY A 393 29.18 -2.38 16.48
N LYS A 394 29.65 -1.76 17.57
CA LYS A 394 30.60 -0.61 17.51
C LYS A 394 31.76 -0.95 16.57
N CYS A 395 31.71 -0.47 15.34
CA CYS A 395 32.83 -0.55 14.41
C CYS A 395 33.94 0.41 14.90
N PRO A 396 35.22 0.01 14.99
CA PRO A 396 36.28 0.97 15.15
C PRO A 396 36.25 1.92 13.94
N MET A 397 36.29 3.20 14.22
CA MET A 397 36.34 4.29 13.28
C MET A 397 37.53 4.16 12.33
N ASN A 398 37.33 3.51 11.21
CA ASN A 398 38.15 3.59 9.99
C ASN A 398 37.33 2.98 8.84
N LEU A 399 36.17 3.52 8.61
CA LEU A 399 35.54 3.45 7.31
C LEU A 399 35.91 4.75 6.61
N ASP A 400 36.91 4.69 5.75
CA ASP A 400 37.05 5.63 4.67
C ASP A 400 35.72 5.60 3.93
N CYS A 401 34.83 6.53 4.30
CA CYS A 401 33.74 6.92 3.46
C CYS A 401 34.39 7.38 2.16
N GLU A 402 34.49 6.50 1.16
CA GLU A 402 34.50 6.97 -0.21
C GLU A 402 33.20 7.78 -0.33
N LYS A 403 33.37 9.10 -0.15
CA LYS A 403 32.45 10.10 -0.63
C LYS A 403 32.39 9.90 -2.13
N LEU A 404 31.61 8.93 -2.57
CA LEU A 404 30.98 9.01 -3.87
C LEU A 404 30.13 10.27 -3.80
N GLU A 405 30.78 11.38 -4.17
CA GLU A 405 30.08 12.58 -4.59
C GLU A 405 29.03 12.07 -5.57
N TYR A 406 27.80 11.99 -5.08
CA TYR A 406 26.65 12.01 -5.95
C TYR A 406 26.75 13.36 -6.68
N ARG A 407 27.49 13.35 -7.80
CA ARG A 407 27.39 14.41 -8.78
C ARG A 407 25.93 14.48 -9.12
N SER A 408 25.23 15.40 -8.47
CA SER A 408 24.06 16.01 -9.03
C SER A 408 24.56 16.56 -10.37
N SER A 409 24.38 15.79 -11.43
CA SER A 409 24.49 16.34 -12.76
C SER A 409 23.45 17.44 -12.78
N ASP A 410 23.91 18.66 -12.71
CA ASP A 410 23.15 19.84 -13.10
C ASP A 410 22.77 19.66 -14.57
N SER A 411 21.72 18.88 -14.82
CA SER A 411 21.11 18.79 -16.10
C SER A 411 20.16 19.97 -16.25
N TYR A 412 20.67 20.99 -16.85
CA TYR A 412 19.91 22.09 -17.40
C TYR A 412 18.77 21.56 -18.28
N GLY A 413 17.52 21.85 -17.91
CA GLY A 413 16.43 21.87 -18.89
C GLY A 413 15.26 20.90 -18.72
N ALA A 414 15.20 20.09 -17.68
CA ALA A 414 13.97 19.41 -17.28
C ALA A 414 13.58 19.91 -15.90
N VAL A 415 12.29 20.02 -15.62
CA VAL A 415 11.77 20.31 -14.27
C VAL A 415 12.04 19.07 -13.41
N ALA A 416 13.30 18.86 -13.07
CA ALA A 416 13.70 17.94 -12.03
C ALA A 416 13.18 18.55 -10.73
N LEU A 417 12.27 17.86 -10.06
CA LEU A 417 11.82 18.24 -8.73
C LEU A 417 13.06 18.37 -7.85
N ASN A 418 13.18 19.49 -7.16
CA ASN A 418 14.20 19.65 -6.16
C ASN A 418 14.05 18.49 -5.13
N MET A 419 15.12 18.00 -4.52
CA MET A 419 15.08 16.91 -3.52
C MET A 419 13.98 17.11 -2.47
N LYS A 420 13.75 18.36 -2.04
CA LYS A 420 12.68 18.72 -1.12
C LYS A 420 11.28 18.50 -1.69
N GLN A 421 11.07 18.77 -2.97
CA GLN A 421 9.80 18.57 -3.66
C GLN A 421 9.52 17.08 -3.86
N GLN A 422 10.55 16.31 -4.15
CA GLN A 422 10.46 14.86 -4.31
C GLN A 422 10.04 14.20 -2.99
N THR A 423 10.68 14.57 -1.87
CA THR A 423 10.29 14.12 -0.52
C THR A 423 8.85 14.53 -0.17
N LEU A 424 8.43 15.73 -0.58
CA LEU A 424 7.06 16.19 -0.37
C LEU A 424 6.05 15.32 -1.14
N MET A 425 6.35 14.95 -2.38
CA MET A 425 5.49 14.10 -3.20
C MET A 425 5.43 12.66 -2.68
N ASP A 426 6.55 12.12 -2.22
CA ASP A 426 6.58 10.81 -1.57
C ASP A 426 5.74 10.82 -0.29
N ASN A 427 5.85 11.87 0.51
CA ASN A 427 5.04 12.05 1.72
C ASN A 427 3.54 12.22 1.39
N LEU A 428 3.18 12.95 0.34
CA LEU A 428 1.79 13.09 -0.10
C LEU A 428 1.23 11.74 -0.60
N SER A 429 2.02 11.02 -1.38
CA SER A 429 1.64 9.68 -1.87
C SER A 429 1.40 8.71 -0.71
N LEU A 430 2.32 8.67 0.25
CA LEU A 430 2.20 7.83 1.44
C LEU A 430 1.02 8.23 2.33
N HIS A 431 0.81 9.55 2.54
CA HIS A 431 -0.34 10.08 3.27
C HIS A 431 -1.66 9.65 2.60
N SER A 432 -1.77 9.82 1.29
CA SER A 432 -2.97 9.48 0.54
C SER A 432 -3.21 7.96 0.50
N LEU A 433 -2.16 7.14 0.34
CA LEU A 433 -2.26 5.69 0.39
C LEU A 433 -2.68 5.19 1.78
N SER A 434 -2.03 5.69 2.83
CA SER A 434 -2.39 5.36 4.22
C SER A 434 -3.84 5.72 4.52
N THR A 435 -4.30 6.87 4.04
CA THR A 435 -5.69 7.31 4.18
C THR A 435 -6.66 6.43 3.39
N ALA A 436 -6.32 6.05 2.15
CA ALA A 436 -7.11 5.14 1.33
C ALA A 436 -7.25 3.76 1.97
N VAL A 437 -6.16 3.22 2.52
CA VAL A 437 -6.16 1.94 3.23
C VAL A 437 -6.98 2.01 4.52
N SER A 438 -6.84 3.10 5.29
CA SER A 438 -7.59 3.28 6.54
C SER A 438 -9.11 3.42 6.32
N CYS A 439 -9.55 3.92 5.15
CA CYS A 439 -10.98 3.98 4.82
C CYS A 439 -11.52 2.68 4.23
N SER A 440 -10.66 1.80 3.78
CA SER A 440 -11.07 0.54 3.15
C SER A 440 -11.67 -0.41 4.18
N ALA A 441 -12.76 -1.07 3.82
CA ALA A 441 -13.36 -2.09 4.66
C ALA A 441 -12.57 -3.41 4.59
N ILE A 442 -12.49 -4.11 5.70
CA ILE A 442 -11.91 -5.44 5.77
C ILE A 442 -12.94 -6.48 5.33
N MET A 443 -12.60 -7.28 4.34
CA MET A 443 -13.48 -8.30 3.77
C MET A 443 -13.38 -9.62 4.54
N ALA A 444 -14.45 -10.39 4.58
CA ALA A 444 -14.53 -11.64 5.32
C ALA A 444 -13.49 -12.69 4.86
N VAL A 445 -13.14 -12.70 3.58
CA VAL A 445 -12.11 -13.58 3.02
C VAL A 445 -10.73 -13.26 3.62
N GLY A 446 -10.42 -11.98 3.84
CA GLY A 446 -9.18 -11.55 4.50
C GLY A 446 -9.06 -12.08 5.92
N ILE A 447 -10.13 -11.94 6.71
CA ILE A 447 -10.19 -12.44 8.10
C ILE A 447 -9.98 -13.95 8.15
N THR A 448 -10.75 -14.71 7.35
CA THR A 448 -10.64 -16.16 7.32
C THR A 448 -9.26 -16.63 6.85
N SER A 449 -8.66 -15.95 5.86
CA SER A 449 -7.33 -16.28 5.36
C SER A 449 -6.24 -16.02 6.41
N ALA A 450 -6.34 -14.92 7.18
CA ALA A 450 -5.39 -14.62 8.23
C ALA A 450 -5.47 -15.63 9.39
N LEU A 451 -6.66 -16.04 9.80
CA LEU A 451 -6.84 -17.07 10.82
C LEU A 451 -6.23 -18.42 10.38
N LEU A 452 -6.47 -18.81 9.13
CA LEU A 452 -5.95 -20.07 8.61
C LEU A 452 -4.42 -20.06 8.40
N LEU A 453 -3.85 -18.90 8.08
CA LEU A 453 -2.42 -18.76 7.79
C LEU A 453 -1.59 -18.53 9.05
N HIS A 454 -2.09 -17.74 10.01
CA HIS A 454 -1.31 -17.26 11.15
C HIS A 454 -1.67 -17.94 12.47
N LYS A 455 -2.92 -18.39 12.64
CA LYS A 455 -3.37 -19.06 13.86
C LYS A 455 -3.56 -20.56 13.72
N HIS A 456 -4.13 -21.02 12.59
CA HIS A 456 -4.57 -22.40 12.40
C HIS A 456 -3.89 -23.10 11.21
N GLN A 457 -2.56 -23.10 11.18
CA GLN A 457 -1.77 -23.66 10.08
C GLN A 457 -1.97 -25.16 9.88
N GLU A 458 -2.30 -25.92 10.92
CA GLU A 458 -2.54 -27.36 10.87
C GLU A 458 -4.00 -27.72 10.60
N GLY A 459 -4.90 -26.78 10.78
CA GLY A 459 -6.34 -26.95 10.62
C GLY A 459 -7.10 -26.66 11.91
N VAL A 460 -8.39 -26.41 11.78
CA VAL A 460 -9.27 -25.99 12.87
C VAL A 460 -10.68 -26.53 12.64
N PHE A 461 -11.42 -26.81 13.70
CA PHE A 461 -12.84 -27.11 13.60
C PHE A 461 -13.65 -25.90 13.18
N LEU A 462 -14.66 -26.12 12.36
CA LEU A 462 -15.50 -25.05 11.83
C LEU A 462 -16.14 -24.22 12.97
N SER A 463 -16.54 -24.86 14.05
CA SER A 463 -17.07 -24.19 15.26
C SER A 463 -16.07 -23.22 15.87
N GLN A 464 -14.82 -23.65 16.03
CA GLN A 464 -13.73 -22.83 16.56
C GLN A 464 -13.35 -21.72 15.59
N LEU A 465 -13.27 -22.01 14.28
CA LEU A 465 -13.02 -20.99 13.27
C LEU A 465 -14.07 -19.87 13.29
N MET A 466 -15.34 -20.20 13.54
CA MET A 466 -16.40 -19.19 13.67
C MET A 466 -16.24 -18.33 14.92
N GLN A 467 -15.81 -18.90 16.04
CA GLN A 467 -15.53 -18.15 17.27
C GLN A 467 -14.36 -17.19 17.07
N ASP A 468 -13.26 -17.67 16.49
CA ASP A 468 -12.09 -16.84 16.19
C ASP A 468 -12.39 -15.78 15.13
N PHE A 469 -13.28 -16.07 14.17
CA PHE A 469 -13.74 -15.09 13.19
C PHE A 469 -14.52 -13.95 13.86
N VAL A 470 -15.38 -14.24 14.83
CA VAL A 470 -16.11 -13.21 15.62
C VAL A 470 -15.11 -12.39 16.43
N TRP A 471 -14.23 -13.04 17.17
CA TRP A 471 -13.22 -12.37 17.97
C TRP A 471 -12.38 -11.41 17.10
N LEU A 472 -11.83 -11.88 15.98
CA LEU A 472 -11.00 -11.03 15.11
C LEU A 472 -11.80 -9.90 14.44
N THR A 473 -13.10 -10.13 14.17
CA THR A 473 -14.00 -9.08 13.67
C THR A 473 -14.22 -7.99 14.72
N GLU A 474 -14.42 -8.35 15.97
CA GLU A 474 -14.56 -7.41 17.09
C GLU A 474 -13.30 -6.59 17.29
N GLU A 475 -12.12 -7.23 17.24
CA GLU A 475 -10.82 -6.56 17.29
C GLU A 475 -10.62 -5.53 16.17
N ILE A 476 -11.06 -5.85 14.95
CA ILE A 476 -11.01 -4.92 13.80
C ILE A 476 -11.92 -3.72 14.08
N LEU A 477 -13.12 -3.94 14.55
CA LEU A 477 -14.10 -2.88 14.85
C LEU A 477 -13.63 -1.98 16.02
N LEU A 478 -13.03 -2.55 17.06
CA LEU A 478 -12.43 -1.80 18.18
C LEU A 478 -11.34 -0.84 17.72
N ARG A 479 -10.56 -1.22 16.70
CA ARG A 479 -9.53 -0.37 16.08
C ARG A 479 -10.10 0.65 15.09
N ASN A 480 -11.44 0.79 15.05
CA ASN A 480 -12.14 1.71 14.18
C ASN A 480 -11.97 1.43 12.67
N TYR A 481 -11.67 0.21 12.28
CA TYR A 481 -11.80 -0.23 10.90
C TYR A 481 -13.19 -0.76 10.64
N ASP A 482 -13.66 -0.64 9.41
CA ASP A 482 -14.97 -1.13 8.99
C ASP A 482 -14.86 -2.52 8.35
N VAL A 483 -15.96 -3.28 8.39
CA VAL A 483 -16.04 -4.58 7.74
C VAL A 483 -16.96 -4.55 6.52
N GLY A 484 -16.59 -5.29 5.47
CA GLY A 484 -17.29 -5.27 4.19
C GLY A 484 -18.43 -6.29 4.07
N PHE A 485 -18.87 -6.87 5.16
CA PHE A 485 -19.90 -7.91 5.20
C PHE A 485 -20.91 -7.69 6.31
N SER A 486 -22.04 -8.39 6.21
CA SER A 486 -23.09 -8.41 7.25
C SER A 486 -23.86 -9.73 7.18
N GLY A 487 -24.55 -10.06 8.25
CA GLY A 487 -25.38 -11.25 8.36
C GLY A 487 -24.91 -12.21 9.44
N GLN A 488 -25.45 -13.42 9.45
CA GLN A 488 -25.07 -14.45 10.42
C GLN A 488 -23.65 -14.94 10.15
N VAL A 489 -22.83 -15.04 11.16
CA VAL A 489 -21.41 -15.49 11.11
C VAL A 489 -21.26 -16.81 10.36
N ARG A 490 -22.13 -17.79 10.62
CA ARG A 490 -22.12 -19.07 9.92
C ARG A 490 -22.22 -18.92 8.41
N HIS A 491 -23.15 -18.09 7.91
CA HIS A 491 -23.33 -17.87 6.49
C HIS A 491 -22.13 -17.14 5.87
N VAL A 492 -21.57 -16.17 6.58
CA VAL A 492 -20.39 -15.43 6.15
C VAL A 492 -19.19 -16.37 6.04
N VAL A 493 -18.88 -17.15 7.08
CA VAL A 493 -17.74 -18.08 7.09
C VAL A 493 -17.90 -19.18 6.04
N LEU A 494 -19.09 -19.78 5.89
CA LEU A 494 -19.34 -20.78 4.83
C LEU A 494 -19.20 -20.18 3.43
N HIS A 495 -19.62 -18.93 3.23
CA HIS A 495 -19.42 -18.22 1.99
C HIS A 495 -17.94 -17.99 1.70
N THR A 496 -17.15 -17.53 2.67
CA THR A 496 -15.70 -17.33 2.49
C THR A 496 -14.98 -18.63 2.20
N LEU A 497 -15.32 -19.73 2.89
CA LEU A 497 -14.76 -21.05 2.60
C LEU A 497 -15.12 -21.52 1.17
N SER A 498 -16.32 -21.17 0.67
CA SER A 498 -16.68 -21.47 -0.72
C SER A 498 -15.85 -20.69 -1.74
N LEU A 499 -15.48 -19.45 -1.43
CA LEU A 499 -14.57 -18.65 -2.25
C LEU A 499 -13.13 -19.18 -2.17
N LEU A 500 -12.68 -19.59 -0.99
CA LEU A 500 -11.35 -20.15 -0.72
C LEU A 500 -11.23 -21.65 -1.01
N ARG A 501 -12.22 -22.28 -1.69
CA ARG A 501 -12.26 -23.73 -1.95
C ARG A 501 -11.00 -24.35 -2.57
N ARG A 502 -10.16 -23.53 -3.23
CA ARG A 502 -8.89 -23.99 -3.80
C ARG A 502 -7.75 -23.97 -2.79
N CYS A 503 -7.87 -23.15 -1.76
CA CYS A 503 -6.85 -22.94 -0.75
C CYS A 503 -7.05 -23.80 0.49
N VAL A 504 -8.27 -24.34 0.68
CA VAL A 504 -8.64 -25.12 1.87
C VAL A 504 -9.09 -26.53 1.50
N SER A 505 -8.93 -27.45 2.44
CA SER A 505 -9.52 -28.79 2.44
C SER A 505 -10.52 -28.90 3.59
N LEU A 506 -11.67 -29.52 3.33
CA LEU A 506 -12.72 -29.72 4.30
C LEU A 506 -12.87 -31.21 4.57
N HIS A 507 -12.67 -31.63 5.81
CA HIS A 507 -12.77 -33.02 6.23
C HIS A 507 -13.91 -33.17 7.23
N ARG A 508 -14.91 -33.98 6.91
CA ARG A 508 -16.01 -34.28 7.81
C ARG A 508 -15.61 -35.38 8.77
N LEU A 509 -15.71 -35.10 10.05
CA LEU A 509 -15.47 -36.07 11.10
C LEU A 509 -16.75 -36.85 11.46
N SER A 510 -16.60 -38.05 12.01
CA SER A 510 -17.71 -38.91 12.44
C SER A 510 -18.58 -38.27 13.53
N LEU A 511 -18.02 -37.33 14.28
CA LEU A 511 -18.70 -36.58 15.36
C LEU A 511 -19.55 -35.42 14.87
N GLY A 512 -19.65 -35.17 13.56
CA GLY A 512 -20.53 -34.15 12.97
C GLY A 512 -19.92 -32.79 12.70
N ASP A 513 -18.75 -32.44 13.27
CA ASP A 513 -18.05 -31.18 12.94
C ASP A 513 -17.15 -31.33 11.69
N VAL A 514 -16.76 -30.20 11.10
CA VAL A 514 -15.95 -30.15 9.90
C VAL A 514 -14.59 -29.58 10.25
N LEU A 515 -13.54 -30.33 9.98
CA LEU A 515 -12.17 -29.86 10.05
C LEU A 515 -11.84 -29.06 8.77
N VAL A 516 -11.45 -27.81 8.95
CA VAL A 516 -10.99 -26.90 7.90
C VAL A 516 -9.47 -26.80 7.99
N ALA A 517 -8.76 -27.24 6.96
CA ALA A 517 -7.31 -27.17 6.94
C ALA A 517 -6.81 -26.42 5.69
N PRO A 518 -5.84 -25.50 5.83
CA PRO A 518 -5.21 -24.87 4.68
C PRO A 518 -4.41 -25.91 3.87
N ARG A 519 -4.43 -25.78 2.56
CA ARG A 519 -3.60 -26.62 1.69
C ARG A 519 -2.18 -26.09 1.70
N ARG A 520 -1.20 -26.93 2.00
CA ARG A 520 0.24 -26.60 2.03
C ARG A 520 0.86 -26.62 0.64
N THR A 521 0.22 -25.97 -0.35
CA THR A 521 0.74 -25.83 -1.71
C THR A 521 1.13 -24.37 -1.95
N GLU A 522 2.18 -24.14 -2.75
CA GLU A 522 2.64 -22.80 -3.11
C GLU A 522 1.48 -21.88 -3.52
N ALA A 523 0.64 -22.33 -4.45
CA ALA A 523 -0.48 -21.54 -4.96
C ALA A 523 -1.52 -21.21 -3.88
N ALA A 524 -1.84 -22.16 -2.98
CA ALA A 524 -2.82 -21.95 -1.93
C ALA A 524 -2.31 -20.99 -0.85
N VAL A 525 -1.07 -21.17 -0.39
CA VAL A 525 -0.45 -20.33 0.63
C VAL A 525 -0.24 -18.91 0.10
N THR A 526 0.21 -18.74 -1.14
CA THR A 526 0.36 -17.43 -1.77
C THR A 526 -0.99 -16.70 -1.90
N GLU A 527 -2.07 -17.43 -2.25
CA GLU A 527 -3.41 -16.83 -2.33
C GLU A 527 -3.93 -16.42 -0.95
N LEU A 528 -3.79 -17.28 0.07
CA LEU A 528 -4.14 -16.95 1.45
C LEU A 528 -3.32 -15.77 1.99
N SER A 529 -2.02 -15.72 1.73
CA SER A 529 -1.13 -14.61 2.13
C SER A 529 -1.57 -13.27 1.54
N ARG A 530 -1.98 -13.25 0.26
CA ARG A 530 -2.50 -12.02 -0.35
C ARG A 530 -3.80 -11.54 0.28
N HIS A 531 -4.70 -12.44 0.62
CA HIS A 531 -5.95 -12.07 1.29
C HIS A 531 -5.70 -11.62 2.73
N SER A 532 -4.79 -12.26 3.46
CA SER A 532 -4.45 -11.92 4.83
C SER A 532 -3.74 -10.57 4.94
N ALA A 533 -3.03 -10.13 3.88
CA ALA A 533 -2.34 -8.85 3.83
C ALA A 533 -3.26 -7.63 4.06
N ALA A 534 -4.56 -7.77 3.83
CA ALA A 534 -5.55 -6.74 4.15
C ALA A 534 -5.66 -6.44 5.66
N LEU A 535 -5.26 -7.38 6.53
CA LEU A 535 -5.27 -7.19 7.97
C LEU A 535 -4.01 -6.51 8.49
N LEU A 536 -2.91 -6.58 7.75
CA LEU A 536 -1.65 -5.98 8.20
C LEU A 536 -1.79 -4.50 8.58
N PRO A 537 -2.46 -3.62 7.81
CA PRO A 537 -2.66 -2.22 8.20
C PRO A 537 -3.45 -2.01 9.50
N VAL A 538 -4.31 -2.96 9.87
CA VAL A 538 -5.13 -2.88 11.09
C VAL A 538 -4.27 -3.08 12.33
N PHE A 539 -3.37 -4.07 12.27
CA PHE A 539 -2.58 -4.55 13.41
C PHE A 539 -1.08 -4.22 13.31
N ILE A 540 -0.65 -3.42 12.32
CA ILE A 540 0.76 -3.21 12.03
C ILE A 540 1.56 -2.64 13.20
N GLN A 541 0.97 -1.73 13.97
CA GLN A 541 1.65 -1.09 15.09
C GLN A 541 1.84 -2.08 16.24
N GLU A 542 0.79 -2.85 16.53
CA GLU A 542 0.81 -3.92 17.53
C GLU A 542 1.74 -5.06 17.11
N ALA A 543 1.76 -5.42 15.83
CA ALA A 543 2.65 -6.45 15.30
C ALA A 543 4.12 -6.05 15.40
N VAL A 544 4.45 -4.78 15.12
CA VAL A 544 5.81 -4.24 15.28
C VAL A 544 6.22 -4.28 16.76
N GLY A 545 5.35 -3.85 17.66
CA GLY A 545 5.61 -3.90 19.09
C GLY A 545 5.75 -5.34 19.63
N ALA A 546 4.91 -6.26 19.17
CA ALA A 546 5.01 -7.68 19.54
C ALA A 546 6.33 -8.31 19.05
N CYS A 547 6.76 -8.03 17.82
CA CYS A 547 8.06 -8.49 17.32
C CYS A 547 9.23 -7.88 18.10
N ALA A 548 9.13 -6.63 18.55
CA ALA A 548 10.15 -6.00 19.40
C ALA A 548 10.23 -6.67 20.79
N ILE A 549 9.07 -6.99 21.39
CA ILE A 549 9.00 -7.77 22.65
C ILE A 549 9.62 -9.16 22.43
N ASN A 550 9.29 -9.84 21.33
CA ASN A 550 9.89 -11.13 20.98
C ASN A 550 11.42 -11.05 20.93
N ALA A 551 11.97 -9.99 20.34
CA ALA A 551 13.42 -9.78 20.27
C ALA A 551 14.05 -9.66 21.67
N LEU A 552 13.43 -8.94 22.60
CA LEU A 552 13.89 -8.84 23.98
C LEU A 552 13.77 -10.18 24.73
N LEU A 553 12.66 -10.92 24.51
CA LEU A 553 12.50 -12.25 25.09
C LEU A 553 13.58 -13.22 24.61
N VAL A 554 13.92 -13.22 23.32
CA VAL A 554 14.99 -14.05 22.75
C VAL A 554 16.35 -13.69 23.37
N GLU A 555 16.61 -12.42 23.63
CA GLU A 555 17.85 -11.97 24.30
C GLU A 555 17.91 -12.40 25.78
N LEU A 556 16.77 -12.52 26.45
CA LEU A 556 16.68 -12.94 27.85
C LEU A 556 16.74 -14.46 28.03
N LEU A 557 16.30 -15.25 27.03
CA LEU A 557 16.25 -16.72 27.08
C LEU A 557 17.52 -17.40 27.61
N PRO A 558 18.76 -17.01 27.20
CA PRO A 558 19.98 -17.64 27.68
C PRO A 558 20.25 -17.43 29.18
N TYR A 559 19.61 -16.44 29.79
CA TYR A 559 19.83 -16.04 31.19
C TYR A 559 18.73 -16.55 32.14
N LEU A 560 17.67 -17.09 31.59
CA LEU A 560 16.51 -17.61 32.34
C LEU A 560 16.67 -19.11 32.55
N GLY A 561 16.55 -19.56 33.79
CA GLY A 561 16.69 -20.97 34.16
C GLY A 561 15.51 -21.86 33.80
N SER A 562 14.33 -21.26 33.56
CA SER A 562 13.13 -22.00 33.17
C SER A 562 12.21 -21.11 32.27
N PRO A 563 11.41 -21.73 31.37
CA PRO A 563 10.44 -21.00 30.55
C PRO A 563 9.35 -20.27 31.35
N GLU A 564 9.12 -20.68 32.58
CA GLU A 564 8.13 -20.04 33.47
C GLU A 564 8.57 -18.63 33.89
N GLN A 565 9.89 -18.41 34.02
CA GLN A 565 10.46 -17.10 34.34
C GLN A 565 10.28 -16.06 33.22
N LEU A 566 10.04 -16.49 31.99
CA LEU A 566 9.71 -15.57 30.87
C LEU A 566 8.43 -14.79 31.13
N ARG A 567 7.48 -15.36 31.89
CA ARG A 567 6.20 -14.71 32.23
C ARG A 567 6.40 -13.55 33.21
N ASP A 568 7.49 -13.56 33.98
CA ASP A 568 7.83 -12.50 34.94
C ASP A 568 8.84 -11.49 34.41
N ALA A 569 9.20 -11.59 33.12
CA ALA A 569 10.12 -10.65 32.47
C ALA A 569 9.55 -9.22 32.49
N VAL A 570 10.35 -8.30 33.01
CA VAL A 570 10.06 -6.88 33.07
C VAL A 570 10.92 -6.16 32.03
N PHE A 571 10.32 -5.36 31.18
CA PHE A 571 10.97 -4.61 30.14
C PHE A 571 11.05 -3.14 30.51
N VAL A 572 12.23 -2.55 30.39
CA VAL A 572 12.41 -1.11 30.53
C VAL A 572 11.86 -0.41 29.29
N GLN A 573 11.10 0.64 29.46
CA GLN A 573 10.49 1.42 28.38
C GLN A 573 11.50 1.79 27.29
N GLU A 574 12.65 2.28 27.68
CA GLU A 574 13.70 2.74 26.76
C GLU A 574 14.22 1.60 25.86
N GLU A 575 14.47 0.41 26.43
CA GLU A 575 14.94 -0.77 25.67
C GLU A 575 13.88 -1.22 24.66
N LEU A 576 12.61 -1.26 25.09
CA LEU A 576 11.50 -1.64 24.25
C LEU A 576 11.30 -0.61 23.12
N TYR A 577 11.45 0.68 23.41
CA TYR A 577 11.37 1.73 22.39
C TYR A 577 12.53 1.64 21.39
N ASN A 578 13.75 1.39 21.85
CA ASN A 578 14.91 1.22 21.00
C ASN A 578 14.75 0.03 20.05
N LYS A 579 14.32 -1.12 20.55
CA LYS A 579 14.02 -2.31 19.70
C LYS A 579 12.90 -2.05 18.72
N THR A 580 11.84 -1.40 19.15
CA THR A 580 10.73 -1.02 18.28
C THR A 580 11.21 -0.04 17.20
N ALA A 581 12.02 0.95 17.56
CA ALA A 581 12.56 1.92 16.62
C ALA A 581 13.46 1.28 15.57
N SER A 582 14.32 0.34 15.98
CA SER A 582 15.19 -0.43 15.06
C SER A 582 14.36 -1.21 14.04
N LEU A 583 13.28 -1.87 14.49
CA LEU A 583 12.37 -2.58 13.57
C LEU A 583 11.59 -1.63 12.67
N VAL A 584 11.08 -0.50 13.19
CA VAL A 584 10.38 0.53 12.41
C VAL A 584 11.28 1.16 11.34
N GLN A 585 12.56 1.31 11.63
CA GLN A 585 13.53 1.83 10.65
C GLN A 585 13.87 0.79 9.60
N LEU A 586 13.99 -0.49 9.97
CA LEU A 586 14.27 -1.59 9.06
C LEU A 586 13.14 -1.81 8.04
N LEU A 587 11.89 -1.63 8.44
CA LEU A 587 10.73 -1.87 7.60
C LEU A 587 10.42 -0.67 6.68
N PRO A 588 10.07 -0.89 5.40
CA PRO A 588 9.69 0.17 4.48
C PRO A 588 8.48 0.97 5.00
N ARG A 589 8.50 2.27 4.80
CA ARG A 589 7.46 3.20 5.27
C ARG A 589 6.08 2.92 4.68
N ASP A 590 6.02 2.47 3.44
CA ASP A 590 4.78 2.12 2.74
C ASP A 590 4.17 0.82 3.26
N ILE A 591 4.98 -0.12 3.73
CA ILE A 591 4.49 -1.37 4.34
C ILE A 591 3.94 -1.13 5.74
N ILE A 592 4.68 -0.41 6.58
CA ILE A 592 4.22 -0.09 7.94
C ILE A 592 3.20 1.05 7.96
N LEU A 593 2.92 1.64 6.80
CA LEU A 593 2.02 2.80 6.63
C LEU A 593 2.31 3.93 7.63
N ARG A 594 3.60 4.12 7.96
CA ARG A 594 4.02 5.19 8.86
C ARG A 594 3.74 6.54 8.21
N GLN A 595 2.92 7.30 8.89
CA GLN A 595 2.50 8.60 8.40
C GLN A 595 3.67 9.57 8.32
N PRO A 596 3.76 10.40 7.27
CA PRO A 596 4.91 11.29 7.05
C PRO A 596 5.17 12.27 8.20
N CYS A 597 4.12 12.65 8.92
CA CYS A 597 4.18 13.57 10.05
C CYS A 597 4.47 12.89 11.40
N GLN A 598 4.54 11.56 11.43
CA GLN A 598 4.73 10.77 12.63
C GLN A 598 6.23 10.48 12.82
N SER A 599 6.80 10.96 13.93
CA SER A 599 8.17 10.61 14.31
C SER A 599 8.26 9.12 14.67
N VAL A 600 9.47 8.54 14.58
CA VAL A 600 9.69 7.15 15.00
C VAL A 600 9.34 6.97 16.47
N TYR A 601 9.75 7.90 17.32
CA TYR A 601 9.44 7.87 18.75
C TYR A 601 7.92 7.85 19.02
N TYR A 602 7.17 8.75 18.36
CA TYR A 602 5.71 8.77 18.50
C TYR A 602 5.05 7.49 17.98
N TYR A 603 5.59 6.89 16.93
CA TYR A 603 5.12 5.59 16.44
C TYR A 603 5.34 4.48 17.49
N CYS A 604 6.51 4.45 18.12
CA CYS A 604 6.81 3.50 19.20
C CYS A 604 5.86 3.69 20.40
N GLN A 605 5.62 4.93 20.80
CA GLN A 605 4.67 5.24 21.86
C GLN A 605 3.27 4.71 21.53
N VAL A 606 2.74 5.03 20.36
CA VAL A 606 1.41 4.55 19.93
C VAL A 606 1.35 3.02 19.87
N ALA A 607 2.44 2.37 19.42
CA ALA A 607 2.51 0.90 19.41
C ALA A 607 2.42 0.31 20.82
N MET A 608 3.12 0.90 21.79
CA MET A 608 3.06 0.45 23.18
C MET A 608 1.69 0.73 23.81
N ASP A 609 1.14 1.92 23.61
CA ASP A 609 -0.18 2.29 24.11
C ASP A 609 -1.26 1.30 23.62
N LYS A 610 -1.15 0.87 22.37
CA LYS A 610 -2.06 -0.13 21.80
C LYS A 610 -1.88 -1.51 22.43
N LEU A 611 -0.65 -1.97 22.66
CA LEU A 611 -0.38 -3.25 23.32
C LEU A 611 -0.90 -3.25 24.78
N ILE A 612 -0.87 -2.10 25.45
CA ILE A 612 -1.47 -1.92 26.77
C ILE A 612 -2.99 -1.96 26.67
N GLN A 613 -3.58 -1.28 25.69
CA GLN A 613 -5.04 -1.30 25.47
C GLN A 613 -5.55 -2.70 25.12
N ASP A 614 -4.78 -3.47 24.36
CA ASP A 614 -5.08 -4.87 24.03
C ASP A 614 -4.86 -5.81 25.23
N GLY A 615 -4.36 -5.31 26.35
CA GLY A 615 -4.09 -6.10 27.54
C GLY A 615 -2.90 -7.05 27.43
N LEU A 616 -2.02 -6.86 26.43
CA LEU A 616 -0.80 -7.65 26.25
C LEU A 616 0.34 -7.16 27.15
N LEU A 617 0.40 -5.85 27.39
CA LEU A 617 1.35 -5.23 28.30
C LEU A 617 0.64 -4.59 29.48
N VAL A 618 1.25 -4.68 30.64
CA VAL A 618 0.84 -3.98 31.87
C VAL A 618 1.96 -3.05 32.27
N ALA A 619 1.63 -1.77 32.48
CA ALA A 619 2.59 -0.81 33.02
C ALA A 619 2.79 -1.10 34.52
N GLU A 620 4.02 -1.20 34.97
CA GLU A 620 4.38 -1.42 36.37
C GLU A 620 5.27 -0.26 36.83
N GLU A 621 4.84 0.45 37.88
CA GLU A 621 5.70 1.42 38.54
C GLU A 621 6.72 0.65 39.41
N VAL A 622 7.97 0.69 39.03
CA VAL A 622 9.02 0.03 39.78
C VAL A 622 9.39 0.92 40.95
N THR A 623 8.97 0.53 42.16
CA THR A 623 9.56 1.04 43.38
C THR A 623 11.01 0.57 43.48
N SER A 624 11.93 1.47 43.83
CA SER A 624 13.39 1.27 43.81
C SER A 624 13.91 0.03 44.55
N ASP A 625 13.13 -0.55 45.46
CA ASP A 625 13.49 -1.73 46.28
C ASP A 625 13.50 -3.06 45.50
N ARG A 626 12.76 -3.21 44.41
CA ARG A 626 12.71 -4.47 43.64
C ARG A 626 13.85 -4.64 42.64
N LEU A 627 14.46 -3.54 42.17
CA LEU A 627 15.63 -3.59 41.29
C LEU A 627 16.91 -4.12 41.99
N ALA A 628 16.87 -4.24 43.29
CA ALA A 628 18.03 -4.69 44.08
C ALA A 628 18.21 -6.22 44.09
N CYS A 629 17.21 -7.01 43.73
CA CYS A 629 17.22 -8.47 43.92
C CYS A 629 17.69 -9.33 42.77
N ASP A 630 17.80 -8.81 41.53
CA ASP A 630 18.21 -9.61 40.38
C ASP A 630 19.59 -9.32 39.90
N ALA A 631 20.55 -10.14 40.32
CA ALA A 631 21.97 -10.04 39.95
C ALA A 631 22.21 -10.19 38.43
N ALA A 632 21.30 -10.86 37.71
CA ALA A 632 21.37 -10.99 36.27
C ALA A 632 20.94 -9.68 35.55
N GLN A 633 19.96 -8.98 36.06
CA GLN A 633 19.54 -7.65 35.58
C GLN A 633 20.61 -6.58 35.87
N LYS A 634 21.32 -6.67 37.00
CA LYS A 634 22.42 -5.75 37.31
C LYS A 634 23.58 -5.83 36.31
N ASN A 635 23.90 -7.00 35.76
CA ASN A 635 24.94 -7.16 34.75
C ASN A 635 24.51 -6.66 33.38
N PHE A 636 23.21 -6.72 33.06
CA PHE A 636 22.64 -6.22 31.79
C PHE A 636 22.54 -4.69 31.81
N THR A 637 22.03 -4.11 32.87
CA THR A 637 21.99 -2.65 33.08
C THR A 637 23.37 -2.01 33.15
N LYS A 638 24.35 -2.64 33.79
CA LYS A 638 25.74 -2.15 33.77
C LYS A 638 26.35 -2.10 32.38
N LYS A 639 26.04 -3.07 31.53
CA LYS A 639 26.58 -3.11 30.15
C LYS A 639 25.91 -2.04 29.27
N LEU A 640 24.69 -1.63 29.55
CA LEU A 640 23.94 -0.56 28.86
C LEU A 640 24.31 0.84 29.39
N LEU A 641 24.47 1.01 30.69
CA LEU A 641 24.91 2.28 31.30
C LEU A 641 26.33 2.71 30.82
N TRP A 642 27.21 1.77 30.46
CA TRP A 642 28.52 2.07 29.86
C TRP A 642 28.39 2.59 28.42
N LYS A 643 27.31 2.33 27.74
CA LYS A 643 27.06 2.85 26.37
C LYS A 643 26.49 4.28 26.35
N ALA A 644 25.92 4.75 27.44
CA ALA A 644 25.24 6.05 27.50
C ALA A 644 26.12 7.21 28.02
N THR A 645 27.30 6.93 28.61
CA THR A 645 28.13 7.94 29.31
C THR A 645 29.22 8.60 28.49
N ASP A 646 29.43 8.23 27.22
CA ASP A 646 30.41 8.91 26.36
C ASP A 646 29.73 9.92 25.42
N GLY A 647 29.36 11.08 25.91
CA GLY A 647 29.09 12.23 25.08
C GLY A 647 27.97 13.14 25.52
N PHE A 648 28.08 13.79 26.67
CA PHE A 648 27.54 15.13 26.89
C PHE A 648 28.08 15.66 28.22
N GLU A 649 29.12 16.45 28.14
CA GLU A 649 29.47 17.41 29.21
C GLU A 649 28.76 18.74 28.95
N ASP A 650 28.36 19.34 30.08
CA ASP A 650 27.90 20.71 30.29
C ASP A 650 26.49 21.12 29.87
N SER A 651 25.61 21.07 30.84
CA SER A 651 24.96 22.29 31.36
C SER A 651 24.21 22.02 32.68
N ASP A 652 24.60 22.73 33.69
CA ASP A 652 23.97 22.84 35.00
C ASP A 652 22.49 23.25 34.83
N SER A 653 21.58 22.34 35.19
CA SER A 653 20.26 22.71 35.71
C SER A 653 19.81 21.64 36.73
N ASP A 654 19.97 21.95 38.00
CA ASP A 654 19.36 21.29 39.14
C ASP A 654 17.82 21.27 39.00
N TYR A 655 17.29 20.24 38.39
CA TYR A 655 15.94 19.71 38.62
C TYR A 655 16.06 18.18 38.48
N ASP A 656 16.48 17.51 39.56
CA ASP A 656 16.25 16.09 39.75
C ASP A 656 14.73 15.83 39.92
N GLU A 657 13.99 15.80 38.82
CA GLU A 657 12.80 14.97 38.76
C GLU A 657 13.28 13.52 38.57
N GLU A 658 13.25 12.77 39.65
CA GLU A 658 13.22 11.29 39.59
C GLU A 658 11.99 10.87 38.76
N ALA A 659 12.09 10.97 37.44
CA ALA A 659 11.14 10.38 36.53
C ALA A 659 11.25 8.87 36.72
N GLY A 660 10.34 8.29 37.49
CA GLY A 660 10.24 6.86 37.75
C GLY A 660 10.33 6.12 36.40
N LYS A 661 11.35 5.26 36.23
CA LYS A 661 11.55 4.48 35.00
C LYS A 661 10.30 3.62 34.81
N GLN A 662 9.49 3.94 33.82
CA GLN A 662 8.34 3.12 33.46
C GLN A 662 8.83 1.76 32.95
N CYS A 663 8.28 0.70 33.53
CA CYS A 663 8.55 -0.67 33.13
C CYS A 663 7.26 -1.34 32.69
N PHE A 664 7.40 -2.31 31.81
CA PHE A 664 6.29 -3.07 31.26
C PHE A 664 6.47 -4.57 31.54
N LYS A 665 5.38 -5.25 31.80
CA LYS A 665 5.33 -6.69 31.99
C LYS A 665 4.32 -7.31 31.05
N LEU A 666 4.56 -8.54 30.60
CA LEU A 666 3.58 -9.29 29.83
C LEU A 666 2.38 -9.67 30.73
N SER A 667 1.20 -9.53 30.18
CA SER A 667 -0.02 -9.90 30.89
C SER A 667 -0.14 -11.41 31.06
N HIS A 668 -0.67 -11.84 32.18
CA HIS A 668 -0.90 -13.27 32.52
C HIS A 668 -2.25 -13.82 32.03
N LEU A 669 -3.01 -13.06 31.22
CA LEU A 669 -4.30 -13.52 30.71
C LEU A 669 -4.12 -14.73 29.78
N GLU A 670 -4.97 -15.75 29.92
CA GLU A 670 -4.87 -17.02 29.19
C GLU A 670 -4.85 -16.87 27.65
N ASN A 671 -5.52 -15.84 27.13
CA ASN A 671 -5.59 -15.59 25.68
C ASN A 671 -4.44 -14.71 25.13
N CYS A 672 -3.59 -14.14 25.98
CA CYS A 672 -2.53 -13.22 25.54
C CYS A 672 -1.49 -13.89 24.65
N THR A 673 -1.17 -15.16 24.92
CA THR A 673 -0.16 -15.90 24.13
C THR A 673 -0.63 -16.08 22.69
N ASP A 674 -1.88 -16.43 22.46
CA ASP A 674 -2.44 -16.63 21.11
C ASP A 674 -2.46 -15.33 20.32
N VAL A 675 -2.87 -14.22 20.96
CA VAL A 675 -2.88 -12.89 20.32
C VAL A 675 -1.47 -12.43 20.02
N PHE A 676 -0.54 -12.61 20.96
CA PHE A 676 0.87 -12.25 20.78
C PHE A 676 1.50 -13.03 19.61
N MET A 677 1.31 -14.34 19.57
CA MET A 677 1.77 -15.17 18.47
C MET A 677 1.16 -14.74 17.13
N PHE A 678 -0.15 -14.49 17.11
CA PHE A 678 -0.83 -14.01 15.90
C PHE A 678 -0.22 -12.69 15.39
N LEU A 679 0.04 -11.73 16.26
CA LEU A 679 0.66 -10.44 15.92
C LEU A 679 2.08 -10.63 15.37
N CYS A 680 2.91 -11.44 16.00
CA CYS A 680 4.26 -11.75 15.51
C CYS A 680 4.22 -12.46 14.14
N CYS A 681 3.27 -13.36 13.92
CA CYS A 681 3.10 -14.07 12.66
C CYS A 681 2.65 -13.18 11.50
N LEU A 682 2.02 -12.02 11.74
CA LEU A 682 1.62 -11.08 10.68
C LEU A 682 2.83 -10.51 9.92
N LEU A 683 3.94 -10.21 10.60
CA LEU A 683 5.20 -9.75 10.01
C LEU A 683 6.13 -10.90 9.62
N GLY A 684 5.83 -12.10 10.08
CA GLY A 684 6.64 -13.30 9.86
C GLY A 684 7.06 -13.52 8.40
N PRO A 685 6.14 -13.49 7.41
CA PRO A 685 6.49 -13.68 6.00
C PRO A 685 7.55 -12.71 5.49
N LEU A 686 7.45 -11.43 5.85
CA LEU A 686 8.40 -10.40 5.43
C LEU A 686 9.78 -10.62 6.09
N LEU A 687 9.81 -10.78 7.41
CA LEU A 687 11.05 -10.96 8.17
C LEU A 687 11.78 -12.25 7.78
N LYS A 688 11.06 -13.35 7.59
CA LYS A 688 11.61 -14.62 7.08
C LYS A 688 12.19 -14.48 5.67
N THR A 689 11.51 -13.73 4.78
CA THR A 689 12.01 -13.46 3.43
C THR A 689 13.31 -12.66 3.50
N MET A 690 13.37 -11.62 4.32
CA MET A 690 14.57 -10.82 4.53
C MET A 690 15.72 -11.69 5.06
N ARG A 691 15.50 -12.48 6.11
CA ARG A 691 16.52 -13.37 6.65
C ARG A 691 17.06 -14.33 5.58
N ARG A 692 16.18 -14.98 4.81
CA ARG A 692 16.61 -15.87 3.72
C ARG A 692 17.35 -15.14 2.61
N ALA A 693 17.00 -13.90 2.34
CA ALA A 693 17.71 -13.09 1.37
C ALA A 693 19.12 -12.70 1.85
N VAL A 694 19.38 -12.61 3.17
CA VAL A 694 20.76 -12.50 3.70
C VAL A 694 21.56 -13.76 3.41
N VAL A 695 20.99 -14.93 3.66
CA VAL A 695 21.65 -16.21 3.37
C VAL A 695 21.98 -16.34 1.87
N PHE A 696 21.12 -15.82 1.01
CA PHE A 696 21.34 -15.82 -0.45
C PHE A 696 22.50 -14.90 -0.88
N LEU A 697 22.94 -13.94 -0.05
CA LEU A 697 24.09 -13.09 -0.37
C LEU A 697 25.39 -13.90 -0.57
N GLU A 698 25.51 -15.05 0.06
CA GLU A 698 26.63 -15.97 -0.13
C GLU A 698 26.69 -16.57 -1.56
N GLU A 699 25.53 -16.71 -2.22
CA GLU A 699 25.43 -17.22 -3.60
C GLU A 699 25.62 -16.13 -4.65
N LEU A 700 25.91 -14.88 -4.25
CA LEU A 700 26.05 -13.74 -5.16
C LEU A 700 27.41 -13.81 -5.88
N GLU A 701 27.38 -14.30 -7.10
CA GLU A 701 28.52 -14.21 -8.01
C GLU A 701 28.55 -12.81 -8.64
N CYS A 702 29.67 -12.12 -8.67
CA CYS A 702 29.96 -10.88 -9.44
C CYS A 702 28.79 -9.93 -9.77
N PRO A 703 29.01 -8.67 -10.16
CA PRO A 703 27.93 -7.76 -10.51
C PRO A 703 26.98 -8.36 -11.52
N GLN A 704 25.69 -8.47 -11.20
CA GLN A 704 24.68 -9.03 -12.08
C GLN A 704 23.46 -8.10 -12.21
N PRO A 705 22.74 -8.15 -13.34
CA PRO A 705 21.53 -7.35 -13.53
C PRO A 705 20.52 -7.59 -12.41
N GLU A 706 19.89 -6.53 -11.91
CA GLU A 706 18.88 -6.64 -10.84
C GLU A 706 17.75 -7.60 -11.17
N SER A 707 17.27 -7.61 -12.42
CA SER A 707 16.22 -8.52 -12.87
C SER A 707 16.63 -10.00 -12.75
N GLN A 708 17.90 -10.32 -13.03
CA GLN A 708 18.45 -11.67 -12.92
C GLN A 708 18.64 -12.07 -11.46
N TYR A 709 19.14 -11.14 -10.64
CA TYR A 709 19.28 -11.36 -9.20
C TYR A 709 17.93 -11.65 -8.54
N MET A 710 16.92 -10.85 -8.86
CA MET A 710 15.54 -11.04 -8.40
C MET A 710 15.01 -12.44 -8.73
N GLU A 711 15.23 -12.90 -9.95
CA GLU A 711 14.74 -14.23 -10.37
C GLU A 711 15.47 -15.36 -9.63
N LYS A 712 16.79 -15.25 -9.48
CA LYS A 712 17.60 -16.22 -8.71
C LYS A 712 17.20 -16.25 -7.23
N LEU A 713 17.03 -15.08 -6.61
CA LEU A 713 16.55 -14.97 -5.24
C LEU A 713 15.18 -15.63 -5.07
N HIS A 714 14.25 -15.35 -5.97
CA HIS A 714 12.92 -15.96 -5.91
C HIS A 714 12.98 -17.49 -6.04
N GLN A 715 13.83 -18.04 -6.93
CA GLN A 715 14.05 -19.49 -7.06
C GLN A 715 14.67 -20.09 -5.79
N PHE A 716 15.60 -19.37 -5.16
CA PHE A 716 16.19 -19.76 -3.87
C PHE A 716 15.13 -19.82 -2.77
N LEU A 717 14.28 -18.78 -2.67
CA LEU A 717 13.18 -18.73 -1.71
C LEU A 717 12.19 -19.88 -1.90
N LEU A 718 11.83 -20.21 -3.14
CA LEU A 718 10.98 -21.37 -3.45
C LEU A 718 11.62 -22.69 -3.08
N ARG A 719 12.93 -22.86 -3.33
CA ARG A 719 13.67 -24.05 -2.93
C ARG A 719 13.63 -24.23 -1.41
N LYS A 720 13.92 -23.17 -0.65
CA LYS A 720 13.86 -23.18 0.81
C LYS A 720 12.45 -23.39 1.36
N ALA A 721 11.46 -22.82 0.72
CA ALA A 721 10.05 -23.03 1.08
C ALA A 721 9.58 -24.46 0.86
N ASN A 722 10.13 -25.17 -0.14
CA ASN A 722 9.87 -26.60 -0.34
C ASN A 722 10.53 -27.48 0.74
N GLU A 723 11.68 -27.06 1.28
CA GLU A 723 12.39 -27.78 2.34
C GLU A 723 11.62 -27.75 3.68
N ASP A 724 11.10 -26.58 4.05
CA ASP A 724 10.44 -26.34 5.36
C ASP A 724 8.93 -26.04 5.27
N CYS A 725 8.31 -26.28 4.11
CA CYS A 725 6.86 -26.07 3.86
C CYS A 725 6.34 -24.65 4.16
N SER A 726 7.21 -23.61 4.15
CA SER A 726 6.87 -22.23 4.46
C SER A 726 6.79 -21.37 3.21
N PHE A 727 5.74 -21.55 2.41
CA PHE A 727 5.54 -20.82 1.14
C PHE A 727 5.07 -19.38 1.31
N ASP A 728 4.67 -18.96 2.51
CA ASP A 728 4.25 -17.60 2.85
C ASP A 728 5.35 -16.56 2.59
N CYS A 729 6.62 -16.95 2.76
CA CYS A 729 7.80 -16.10 2.55
C CYS A 729 8.46 -16.27 1.17
N ALA A 730 7.93 -17.11 0.28
CA ALA A 730 8.46 -17.33 -1.07
C ALA A 730 7.76 -16.45 -2.13
N ASN A 731 7.38 -15.22 -1.79
CA ASN A 731 6.69 -14.30 -2.68
C ASN A 731 7.68 -13.38 -3.39
N LYS A 732 7.54 -13.24 -4.71
CA LYS A 732 8.37 -12.36 -5.55
C LYS A 732 8.31 -10.89 -5.10
N THR A 733 7.16 -10.43 -4.63
CA THR A 733 7.01 -9.05 -4.10
C THR A 733 7.83 -8.84 -2.83
N LEU A 734 7.81 -9.80 -1.90
CA LEU A 734 8.61 -9.73 -0.68
C LEU A 734 10.10 -9.80 -0.98
N ALA A 735 10.51 -10.57 -2.00
CA ALA A 735 11.89 -10.59 -2.50
C ALA A 735 12.31 -9.20 -3.02
N ALA A 736 11.45 -8.52 -3.80
CA ALA A 736 11.71 -7.17 -4.28
C ALA A 736 11.86 -6.17 -3.13
N VAL A 737 10.98 -6.24 -2.15
CA VAL A 737 11.06 -5.42 -0.93
C VAL A 737 12.38 -5.65 -0.19
N SER A 738 12.82 -6.90 -0.04
CA SER A 738 14.09 -7.23 0.62
C SER A 738 15.28 -6.64 -0.12
N ILE A 739 15.29 -6.66 -1.46
CA ILE A 739 16.34 -6.03 -2.27
C ILE A 739 16.36 -4.52 -2.04
N THR A 740 15.20 -3.87 -2.03
CA THR A 740 15.10 -2.42 -1.78
C THR A 740 15.66 -2.06 -0.40
N ILE A 741 15.30 -2.81 0.63
CA ILE A 741 15.82 -2.61 2.00
C ILE A 741 17.35 -2.77 2.02
N TYR A 742 17.89 -3.78 1.34
CA TYR A 742 19.34 -4.01 1.32
C TYR A 742 20.13 -2.97 0.52
N LYS A 743 19.50 -2.34 -0.48
CA LYS A 743 20.06 -1.16 -1.15
C LYS A 743 20.11 0.03 -0.18
N GLU A 744 19.05 0.29 0.54
CA GLU A 744 18.97 1.39 1.52
C GLU A 744 19.89 1.20 2.73
N LEU A 745 20.08 -0.04 3.17
CA LEU A 745 21.05 -0.40 4.22
C LEU A 745 22.52 -0.40 3.74
N GLY A 746 22.74 -0.21 2.45
CA GLY A 746 24.07 -0.26 1.88
C GLY A 746 24.71 -1.66 1.82
N VAL A 747 23.92 -2.71 1.95
CA VAL A 747 24.35 -4.11 1.76
C VAL A 747 24.58 -4.38 0.28
N LEU A 748 23.64 -3.96 -0.57
CA LEU A 748 23.70 -4.03 -2.02
C LEU A 748 23.93 -2.61 -2.59
N ARG A 749 24.87 -2.48 -3.53
CA ARG A 749 25.14 -1.24 -4.25
C ARG A 749 24.76 -1.39 -5.71
N GLU A 750 24.30 -0.29 -6.31
CA GLU A 750 23.92 -0.22 -7.71
C GLU A 750 25.06 0.33 -8.57
N LEU A 751 25.31 -0.32 -9.71
CA LEU A 751 26.17 0.19 -10.77
C LEU A 751 25.31 0.48 -12.00
N PRO A 752 25.48 1.62 -12.67
CA PRO A 752 24.76 1.93 -13.88
C PRO A 752 25.17 0.98 -15.01
N GLY A 753 24.21 0.35 -15.67
CA GLY A 753 24.44 -0.54 -16.80
C GLY A 753 23.55 -0.21 -18.00
N GLN A 754 23.94 -0.66 -19.20
CA GLN A 754 23.20 -0.37 -20.46
C GLN A 754 21.79 -0.99 -20.51
N THR A 755 21.58 -2.10 -19.81
CA THR A 755 20.30 -2.85 -19.78
C THR A 755 19.52 -2.70 -18.48
N GLY A 756 19.96 -1.83 -17.56
CA GLY A 756 19.41 -1.63 -16.23
C GLY A 756 20.49 -1.62 -15.16
N PRO A 757 20.12 -1.40 -13.87
CA PRO A 757 21.09 -1.38 -12.79
C PRO A 757 21.68 -2.78 -12.56
N PHE A 758 22.98 -2.82 -12.28
CA PHE A 758 23.68 -4.00 -11.83
C PHE A 758 23.85 -3.93 -10.31
N LEU A 759 23.58 -5.04 -9.64
CA LEU A 759 23.75 -5.17 -8.20
C LEU A 759 25.09 -5.83 -7.89
N HIS A 760 25.78 -5.31 -6.90
CA HIS A 760 26.97 -5.91 -6.31
C HIS A 760 26.94 -5.81 -4.78
N LEU A 761 27.63 -6.71 -4.11
CA LEU A 761 27.76 -6.72 -2.66
C LEU A 761 28.73 -5.62 -2.22
N SER A 762 28.40 -4.85 -1.19
CA SER A 762 29.30 -3.84 -0.64
C SER A 762 30.51 -4.49 0.03
N GLN A 763 31.62 -3.78 0.08
CA GLN A 763 32.86 -4.28 0.73
C GLN A 763 32.62 -4.63 2.20
N THR A 764 31.81 -3.88 2.90
CA THR A 764 31.44 -4.12 4.30
C THR A 764 30.81 -5.50 4.51
N PHE A 765 29.97 -5.94 3.58
CA PHE A 765 29.26 -7.21 3.66
C PHE A 765 29.90 -8.34 2.83
N ALA A 766 31.08 -8.11 2.24
CA ALA A 766 31.92 -9.17 1.66
C ALA A 766 32.38 -10.15 2.72
N ALA A 767 32.56 -9.70 3.97
CA ALA A 767 32.93 -10.57 5.08
C ALA A 767 31.70 -11.35 5.59
N LYS A 768 31.81 -12.68 5.61
CA LYS A 768 30.73 -13.58 6.08
C LYS A 768 30.27 -13.27 7.51
N ALA A 769 31.18 -12.88 8.39
CA ALA A 769 30.86 -12.48 9.76
C ALA A 769 29.85 -11.30 9.84
N ASN A 770 29.88 -10.37 8.88
CA ASN A 770 28.95 -9.25 8.83
C ASN A 770 27.58 -9.67 8.28
N GLN A 771 27.56 -10.63 7.35
CA GLN A 771 26.32 -11.25 6.89
C GLN A 771 25.64 -12.02 8.02
N GLU A 772 26.39 -12.80 8.80
CA GLU A 772 25.87 -13.52 9.98
C GLU A 772 25.32 -12.56 11.06
N LYS A 773 25.96 -11.40 11.25
CA LYS A 773 25.44 -10.37 12.16
C LYS A 773 24.10 -9.81 11.67
N LEU A 774 23.98 -9.52 10.38
CA LEU A 774 22.73 -9.04 9.78
C LEU A 774 21.65 -10.11 9.88
N GLU A 775 21.98 -11.37 9.62
CA GLU A 775 21.05 -12.50 9.77
C GLU A 775 20.51 -12.57 11.21
N LYS A 776 21.39 -12.59 12.21
CA LYS A 776 21.00 -12.60 13.63
C LYS A 776 20.19 -11.38 14.03
N PHE A 777 20.53 -10.19 13.50
CA PHE A 777 19.76 -8.97 13.74
C PHE A 777 18.32 -9.07 13.24
N ILE A 778 18.10 -9.70 12.10
CA ILE A 778 16.72 -9.90 11.58
C ILE A 778 16.04 -11.05 12.32
N GLU A 779 16.76 -12.13 12.61
CA GLU A 779 16.23 -13.35 13.23
C GLU A 779 15.60 -13.10 14.62
N GLN A 780 16.15 -12.18 15.43
CA GLN A 780 15.61 -11.84 16.75
C GLN A 780 14.15 -11.39 16.72
N PHE A 781 13.69 -10.77 15.62
CA PHE A 781 12.31 -10.31 15.46
C PHE A 781 11.35 -11.39 14.95
N ILE A 782 11.88 -12.56 14.54
CA ILE A 782 11.08 -13.65 13.98
C ILE A 782 10.59 -14.54 15.12
N TRP A 783 9.29 -14.74 15.22
CA TRP A 783 8.75 -15.74 16.13
C TRP A 783 9.16 -17.14 15.69
N GLN A 784 9.87 -17.85 16.54
CA GLN A 784 10.21 -19.26 16.34
C GLN A 784 9.18 -20.08 17.15
N SER A 785 8.25 -20.75 16.48
CA SER A 785 7.48 -21.77 17.15
C SER A 785 8.45 -22.87 17.60
N ALA A 786 8.52 -23.08 18.89
CA ALA A 786 9.23 -24.26 19.40
C ALA A 786 8.61 -25.48 18.71
N CYS A 787 9.39 -26.17 17.85
CA CYS A 787 9.05 -27.44 17.28
C CYS A 787 8.96 -28.48 18.39
#